data_2965356721cdfa0c53497e5c5a9f1a61
#
_entry.id   2965356721cdfa0c53497e5c5a9f1a61
#
_cell.length_a   1.000
_cell.length_b   1.000
_cell.length_c   1.000
_cell.angle_alpha   90.00
_cell.angle_beta   90.00
_cell.angle_gamma   90.00
#
_symmetry.space_group_name_H-M   'P 1'
#
loop_
_entity.id
_entity.type
_entity.pdbx_description
1 polymer ?
#
loop_
_entity_poly.entity_id
_entity_poly.type
_entity_poly.pdbx_seq_one_letter_code
_entity_poly.pdbx_strand_id
1 'polypeptide(L)'
;MKALISIAIFLTVLAASLPAADLLVAMSGGGTVERYDFTSGKHVGTFIPRIECPNALAFGPDGALYVATGAVGGPGAVKKFHGVTGRFLGDFIAVPAGQPGYLARASDLVWHEGDCFVVSCDDSKVQRYDGRTGAFKGTVATGNPKGWITQIAVRDGAVLTTEFNEGRVRRFPLAGGEPEVFVEQAGFTPWGIAFDQGGRCWWSGSGGIARFDGKMNAVVVPAGEVTTPVALAVSPDGQLVCSSNGRQSVTAWDISEEVPKLQQTISGPEVRDPAGVAFTTQPFEAPAQFGNFVPQPSNTGRDWTPTGTTIYNLRADAAFPLIAGFGLDTEGGDRAKTQLLREPMRLIFTLADGRTVDAWDVPAKRQIAPGKVEYQFSPAEGIDARWSVWLDGESLRMSLALDGANAGQVTKTELLIPFDPRAMGTTILAEEWGTEGAVKAPLIISALDMGQLRLSKASSDETLACRFTGSRLHKRIDLRVAFPGEGEIVFAPARLEKPKASISDAEWAKVRRGLISLLQITPYMPFQEDGSPWLGSPGGIIGNNVISDPVSCNMDRNLQWLAGMGDKAVIMGIDLNKIARKTIEFWLNERMNDDGSLDYVLQKGNISADSNTGVLNAATDYYLSTGDKSFVPANKDVLIKAIGYLIARDLDDDGLIETFRDGNGRNQFGDTGYDTISSGWKNALVNGQAYKSFLGVAKMMEDIGEEKLAKEYRQRALRLRQAYNKTFFLPEKNRYLWWIGQNGKQHDYINPLIQENAVLFGIADGIEADTGLKRGPRDIMQALWDAFEAAEYHDSAKGKTVDYIDSKSGTHTGFYWGIPCNLEDVPDDYNFQNYGAYEFPYYCNGAICPQDTVTAIMAFSSAGMSDKADIIRREIFRRQHEGILPNGSGFYMGVVNVPGQCYSILKWDGTPTDYEGIISRDCSFLQSAILIKDPAHALFEEAAKTKP
;
A
#
# COMPACT_ATOMS: atom_id res chain seq x y z
N MET A 1 44.99 -20.89 57.94
CA MET A 1 44.41 -19.58 57.62
C MET A 1 44.97 -18.95 56.35
N LYS A 2 46.22 -19.11 55.95
CA LYS A 2 46.73 -18.59 54.64
C LYS A 2 46.27 -19.39 53.41
N ALA A 3 45.96 -20.68 53.56
CA ALA A 3 45.42 -21.49 52.41
C ALA A 3 43.92 -21.26 52.10
N LEU A 4 43.13 -20.82 53.07
CA LEU A 4 41.71 -20.49 52.86
C LEU A 4 41.48 -19.12 52.22
N ILE A 5 42.45 -18.19 52.40
CA ILE A 5 42.36 -16.85 51.76
C ILE A 5 42.74 -16.92 50.28
N SER A 6 43.64 -17.85 49.88
CA SER A 6 43.96 -18.03 48.44
C SER A 6 42.87 -18.71 47.63
N ILE A 7 42.04 -19.55 48.23
CA ILE A 7 40.89 -20.18 47.57
C ILE A 7 39.72 -19.17 47.42
N ALA A 8 39.55 -18.28 48.42
CA ALA A 8 38.51 -17.23 48.32
C ALA A 8 38.85 -16.16 47.28
N ILE A 9 40.13 -15.84 47.05
CA ILE A 9 40.57 -14.88 46.02
C ILE A 9 40.52 -15.53 44.61
N PHE A 10 40.69 -16.86 44.50
CA PHE A 10 40.59 -17.56 43.22
C PHE A 10 39.13 -17.80 42.81
N LEU A 11 38.18 -17.87 43.75
CA LEU A 11 36.77 -17.99 43.47
C LEU A 11 36.09 -16.62 43.18
N THR A 12 36.69 -15.51 43.58
CA THR A 12 36.18 -14.16 43.21
C THR A 12 36.72 -13.60 41.89
N VAL A 13 37.75 -14.26 41.31
CA VAL A 13 38.30 -13.88 39.99
C VAL A 13 37.69 -14.70 38.84
N LEU A 14 36.92 -15.75 39.14
CA LEU A 14 36.24 -16.58 38.13
C LEU A 14 34.75 -16.24 37.91
N ALA A 15 34.26 -15.16 38.47
CA ALA A 15 33.10 -14.46 37.96
C ALA A 15 33.55 -13.44 36.89
N ALA A 16 34.33 -13.88 35.91
CA ALA A 16 34.46 -13.17 34.66
C ALA A 16 33.07 -13.19 34.06
N SER A 17 32.41 -12.04 34.06
CA SER A 17 31.17 -11.82 33.32
C SER A 17 31.34 -12.44 31.94
N LEU A 18 30.49 -13.41 31.60
CA LEU A 18 30.34 -13.81 30.19
C LEU A 18 30.26 -12.53 29.37
N PRO A 19 31.02 -12.39 28.28
CA PRO A 19 30.89 -11.20 27.44
C PRO A 19 29.43 -11.03 27.11
N ALA A 20 28.90 -9.81 27.29
CA ALA A 20 27.52 -9.48 26.93
C ALA A 20 27.33 -9.88 25.49
N ALA A 21 26.29 -10.65 25.19
CA ALA A 21 25.97 -11.02 23.84
C ALA A 21 25.31 -9.84 23.13
N ASP A 22 25.64 -9.61 21.87
CA ASP A 22 24.88 -8.71 21.01
C ASP A 22 23.74 -9.45 20.35
N LEU A 23 22.68 -8.71 20.02
CA LEU A 23 21.51 -9.19 19.33
C LEU A 23 21.57 -8.78 17.85
N LEU A 24 21.48 -9.76 16.95
CA LEU A 24 21.26 -9.55 15.53
C LEU A 24 19.75 -9.67 15.26
N VAL A 25 19.19 -8.75 14.49
CA VAL A 25 17.77 -8.74 14.12
C VAL A 25 17.65 -8.62 12.60
N ALA A 26 16.96 -9.57 11.99
CA ALA A 26 16.58 -9.49 10.58
C ALA A 26 15.47 -8.46 10.41
N MET A 27 15.68 -7.49 9.55
CA MET A 27 14.68 -6.46 9.18
C MET A 27 14.07 -6.84 7.84
N SER A 28 13.00 -7.62 7.86
CA SER A 28 12.37 -8.15 6.64
C SER A 28 11.92 -7.02 5.70
N GLY A 29 11.30 -5.98 6.22
CA GLY A 29 10.92 -4.81 5.44
C GLY A 29 12.05 -3.80 5.23
N GLY A 30 13.11 -3.84 6.03
CA GLY A 30 14.32 -3.01 5.86
C GLY A 30 15.29 -3.57 4.84
N GLY A 31 15.29 -4.87 4.62
CA GLY A 31 16.28 -5.56 3.79
C GLY A 31 17.68 -5.50 4.37
N THR A 32 17.79 -5.55 5.71
CA THR A 32 19.04 -5.46 6.46
C THR A 32 19.07 -6.48 7.61
N VAL A 33 20.24 -6.69 8.19
CA VAL A 33 20.37 -7.29 9.52
C VAL A 33 21.05 -6.26 10.41
N GLU A 34 20.34 -5.84 11.46
CA GLU A 34 20.83 -4.83 12.41
C GLU A 34 21.42 -5.48 13.66
N ARG A 35 22.41 -4.83 14.26
CA ARG A 35 23.08 -5.30 15.49
C ARG A 35 22.85 -4.33 16.64
N TYR A 36 22.48 -4.88 17.78
CA TYR A 36 22.24 -4.15 19.02
C TYR A 36 23.09 -4.72 20.15
N ASP A 37 23.65 -3.87 20.98
CA ASP A 37 24.12 -4.25 22.30
C ASP A 37 22.93 -4.71 23.14
N PHE A 38 22.87 -6.00 23.44
CA PHE A 38 21.67 -6.58 24.07
C PHE A 38 21.48 -6.11 25.50
N THR A 39 22.52 -5.67 26.20
CA THR A 39 22.43 -5.19 27.58
C THR A 39 21.79 -3.79 27.64
N SER A 40 22.18 -2.90 26.75
CA SER A 40 21.71 -1.51 26.74
C SER A 40 20.57 -1.23 25.75
N GLY A 41 20.31 -2.15 24.81
CA GLY A 41 19.39 -1.97 23.68
C GLY A 41 19.88 -0.98 22.62
N LYS A 42 21.11 -0.52 22.75
CA LYS A 42 21.66 0.48 21.83
C LYS A 42 22.01 -0.14 20.49
N HIS A 43 21.62 0.52 19.42
CA HIS A 43 22.02 0.15 18.06
C HIS A 43 23.53 0.28 17.90
N VAL A 44 24.19 -0.82 17.53
CA VAL A 44 25.65 -0.90 17.31
C VAL A 44 25.98 -0.57 15.86
N GLY A 45 25.13 -1.01 14.92
CA GLY A 45 25.30 -0.76 13.50
C GLY A 45 24.64 -1.80 12.62
N THR A 46 24.59 -1.55 11.32
CA THR A 46 24.07 -2.49 10.34
C THR A 46 25.08 -3.60 10.08
N PHE A 47 24.71 -4.84 10.39
CA PHE A 47 25.57 -6.01 10.23
C PHE A 47 25.58 -6.55 8.79
N ILE A 48 24.36 -6.66 8.18
CA ILE A 48 24.22 -6.96 6.75
C ILE A 48 23.41 -5.82 6.14
N PRO A 49 24.03 -4.97 5.32
CA PRO A 49 23.37 -3.75 4.82
C PRO A 49 22.43 -4.01 3.64
N ARG A 50 22.52 -5.19 3.01
CA ARG A 50 21.68 -5.53 1.85
C ARG A 50 21.38 -7.01 1.82
N ILE A 51 20.12 -7.34 2.07
CA ILE A 51 19.62 -8.71 1.93
C ILE A 51 18.12 -8.66 1.66
N GLU A 52 17.67 -9.47 0.72
CA GLU A 52 16.27 -9.51 0.34
C GLU A 52 15.44 -10.37 1.30
N CYS A 53 14.37 -9.80 1.86
CA CYS A 53 13.44 -10.47 2.79
C CYS A 53 14.12 -11.43 3.78
N PRO A 54 14.99 -10.95 4.67
CA PRO A 54 15.56 -11.80 5.70
C PRO A 54 14.49 -12.16 6.72
N ASN A 55 14.16 -13.45 6.82
CA ASN A 55 13.09 -13.95 7.70
C ASN A 55 13.65 -14.56 8.99
N ALA A 56 14.75 -15.28 8.92
CA ALA A 56 15.38 -15.88 10.09
C ALA A 56 16.90 -15.88 10.01
N LEU A 57 17.54 -15.96 11.17
CA LEU A 57 18.98 -15.93 11.36
C LEU A 57 19.41 -17.12 12.19
N ALA A 58 20.48 -17.81 11.79
CA ALA A 58 21.15 -18.78 12.64
C ALA A 58 22.65 -18.85 12.36
N PHE A 59 23.46 -18.96 13.40
CA PHE A 59 24.87 -19.29 13.24
C PHE A 59 25.04 -20.78 12.97
N GLY A 60 25.77 -21.11 11.92
CA GLY A 60 26.19 -22.49 11.63
C GLY A 60 27.35 -22.96 12.50
N PRO A 61 27.61 -24.27 12.50
CA PRO A 61 28.72 -24.85 13.28
C PRO A 61 30.11 -24.36 12.82
N ASP A 62 30.21 -23.73 11.66
CA ASP A 62 31.44 -23.12 11.13
C ASP A 62 31.60 -21.65 11.55
N GLY A 63 30.70 -21.12 12.39
CA GLY A 63 30.70 -19.73 12.84
C GLY A 63 30.21 -18.69 11.80
N ALA A 64 29.81 -19.14 10.63
CA ALA A 64 29.15 -18.25 9.64
C ALA A 64 27.69 -17.97 10.02
N LEU A 65 27.19 -16.80 9.66
CA LEU A 65 25.77 -16.49 9.80
C LEU A 65 25.02 -16.94 8.55
N TYR A 66 23.94 -17.67 8.75
CA TYR A 66 23.04 -18.12 7.69
C TYR A 66 21.71 -17.39 7.84
N VAL A 67 21.20 -16.91 6.73
CA VAL A 67 19.98 -16.12 6.67
C VAL A 67 18.98 -16.79 5.75
N ALA A 68 17.82 -17.18 6.29
CA ALA A 68 16.69 -17.64 5.51
C ALA A 68 15.99 -16.43 4.88
N THR A 69 15.75 -16.50 3.57
CA THR A 69 15.18 -15.41 2.79
C THR A 69 14.02 -15.89 1.93
N GLY A 70 13.15 -14.99 1.54
CA GLY A 70 12.08 -15.24 0.58
C GLY A 70 10.80 -14.51 0.93
N ALA A 71 10.14 -14.03 -0.11
CA ALA A 71 8.83 -13.39 -0.02
C ALA A 71 7.69 -14.41 -0.04
N VAL A 72 6.51 -13.99 0.40
CA VAL A 72 5.27 -14.78 0.26
C VAL A 72 5.00 -15.04 -1.23
N GLY A 73 4.80 -16.30 -1.59
CA GLY A 73 4.58 -16.73 -2.98
C GLY A 73 5.86 -16.76 -3.83
N GLY A 74 7.02 -16.40 -3.27
CA GLY A 74 8.30 -16.37 -3.98
C GLY A 74 9.23 -17.53 -3.63
N PRO A 75 10.35 -17.66 -4.37
CA PRO A 75 11.39 -18.62 -4.04
C PRO A 75 12.07 -18.27 -2.71
N GLY A 76 12.35 -19.27 -1.90
CA GLY A 76 13.16 -19.16 -0.72
C GLY A 76 14.61 -19.58 -0.98
N ALA A 77 15.51 -19.00 -0.19
CA ALA A 77 16.93 -19.36 -0.19
C ALA A 77 17.52 -19.28 1.22
N VAL A 78 18.67 -19.92 1.42
CA VAL A 78 19.52 -19.70 2.59
C VAL A 78 20.84 -19.13 2.11
N LYS A 79 21.15 -17.92 2.56
CA LYS A 79 22.37 -17.18 2.21
C LYS A 79 23.38 -17.27 3.35
N LYS A 80 24.67 -17.38 2.98
CA LYS A 80 25.77 -17.52 3.93
C LYS A 80 26.57 -16.23 4.01
N PHE A 81 26.86 -15.79 5.24
CA PHE A 81 27.63 -14.58 5.53
C PHE A 81 28.75 -14.86 6.54
N HIS A 82 29.82 -14.07 6.47
CA HIS A 82 30.90 -14.15 7.47
C HIS A 82 30.39 -13.67 8.84
N GLY A 83 30.54 -14.50 9.87
CA GLY A 83 29.87 -14.29 11.15
C GLY A 83 30.40 -13.08 11.98
N VAL A 84 31.55 -12.49 11.61
CA VAL A 84 32.11 -11.28 12.25
C VAL A 84 31.84 -10.02 11.42
N THR A 85 32.02 -10.09 10.11
CA THR A 85 32.00 -8.90 9.23
C THR A 85 30.69 -8.72 8.47
N GLY A 86 29.77 -9.68 8.49
CA GLY A 86 28.53 -9.64 7.67
C GLY A 86 28.78 -9.74 6.16
N ARG A 87 30.03 -10.04 5.72
CA ARG A 87 30.35 -10.15 4.28
C ARG A 87 29.66 -11.38 3.68
N PHE A 88 29.01 -11.21 2.53
CA PHE A 88 28.39 -12.30 1.78
C PHE A 88 29.42 -13.33 1.31
N LEU A 89 29.15 -14.60 1.58
CA LEU A 89 30.03 -15.72 1.22
C LEU A 89 29.47 -16.59 0.09
N GLY A 90 28.17 -16.44 -0.24
CA GLY A 90 27.48 -17.18 -1.29
C GLY A 90 26.11 -17.70 -0.86
N ASP A 91 25.37 -18.21 -1.83
CA ASP A 91 24.12 -18.93 -1.57
C ASP A 91 24.46 -20.34 -1.05
N PHE A 92 23.91 -20.68 0.11
CA PHE A 92 24.09 -22.01 0.71
C PHE A 92 23.03 -22.99 0.22
N ILE A 93 21.77 -22.52 0.14
CA ILE A 93 20.65 -23.27 -0.46
C ILE A 93 19.93 -22.32 -1.39
N ALA A 94 19.92 -22.63 -2.69
CA ALA A 94 19.19 -21.91 -3.71
C ALA A 94 18.75 -22.90 -4.80
N VAL A 95 17.63 -23.58 -4.58
CA VAL A 95 17.15 -24.66 -5.44
C VAL A 95 16.06 -24.10 -6.37
N PRO A 96 16.16 -24.31 -7.70
CA PRO A 96 15.13 -23.84 -8.64
C PRO A 96 13.76 -24.50 -8.37
N ALA A 97 12.69 -23.77 -8.70
CA ALA A 97 11.33 -24.27 -8.56
C ALA A 97 11.12 -25.61 -9.32
N GLY A 98 10.38 -26.51 -8.70
CA GLY A 98 10.10 -27.84 -9.25
C GLY A 98 11.21 -28.89 -9.01
N GLN A 99 12.34 -28.52 -8.46
CA GLN A 99 13.39 -29.47 -8.10
C GLN A 99 13.25 -29.97 -6.66
N PRO A 100 13.71 -31.18 -6.33
CA PRO A 100 13.74 -31.68 -4.95
C PRO A 100 14.54 -30.76 -4.06
N GLY A 101 13.95 -30.37 -2.91
CA GLY A 101 14.58 -29.43 -1.98
C GLY A 101 14.32 -27.95 -2.33
N TYR A 102 13.43 -27.65 -3.26
CA TYR A 102 12.97 -26.27 -3.46
C TYR A 102 12.32 -25.72 -2.18
N LEU A 103 12.59 -24.47 -1.89
CA LEU A 103 11.99 -23.73 -0.77
C LEU A 103 10.99 -22.71 -1.31
N ALA A 104 9.73 -22.85 -0.92
CA ALA A 104 8.70 -21.86 -1.14
C ALA A 104 8.66 -20.92 0.09
N ARG A 105 9.37 -19.81 0.02
CA ARG A 105 9.64 -18.90 1.13
C ARG A 105 10.32 -19.58 2.34
N ALA A 106 11.63 -19.40 2.49
CA ALA A 106 12.35 -19.87 3.68
C ALA A 106 12.05 -18.92 4.86
N SER A 107 11.31 -19.41 5.88
CA SER A 107 10.86 -18.59 7.02
C SER A 107 11.63 -18.83 8.31
N ASP A 108 12.26 -19.99 8.45
CA ASP A 108 13.07 -20.32 9.62
C ASP A 108 14.14 -21.38 9.29
N LEU A 109 15.20 -21.45 10.09
CA LEU A 109 16.25 -22.46 9.96
C LEU A 109 16.88 -22.80 11.30
N VAL A 110 17.25 -24.06 11.48
CA VAL A 110 17.93 -24.54 12.68
C VAL A 110 18.97 -25.62 12.33
N TRP A 111 20.07 -25.66 13.08
CA TRP A 111 21.14 -26.68 12.98
C TRP A 111 20.95 -27.77 14.02
N HIS A 112 21.00 -29.01 13.59
CA HIS A 112 20.96 -30.15 14.49
C HIS A 112 21.77 -31.34 13.91
N GLU A 113 22.66 -31.90 14.70
CA GLU A 113 23.49 -33.08 14.37
C GLU A 113 24.19 -33.00 13.00
N GLY A 114 24.70 -31.83 12.63
CA GLY A 114 25.42 -31.61 11.37
C GLY A 114 24.52 -31.36 10.14
N ASP A 115 23.23 -31.34 10.31
CA ASP A 115 22.25 -30.99 9.26
C ASP A 115 21.59 -29.62 9.51
N CYS A 116 21.14 -28.99 8.41
CA CYS A 116 20.36 -27.78 8.42
C CYS A 116 18.91 -28.13 8.11
N PHE A 117 18.00 -27.73 8.98
CA PHE A 117 16.56 -27.87 8.78
C PHE A 117 15.99 -26.50 8.43
N VAL A 118 15.26 -26.41 7.33
CA VAL A 118 14.73 -25.14 6.83
C VAL A 118 13.22 -25.26 6.60
N VAL A 119 12.49 -24.26 7.08
CA VAL A 119 11.05 -24.15 6.82
C VAL A 119 10.82 -23.62 5.42
N SER A 120 10.07 -24.38 4.63
CA SER A 120 9.45 -23.96 3.37
C SER A 120 8.00 -23.62 3.69
N CYS A 121 7.76 -22.34 3.99
CA CYS A 121 6.52 -21.90 4.67
C CYS A 121 5.28 -22.04 3.78
N ASP A 122 5.34 -21.55 2.53
CA ASP A 122 4.16 -21.46 1.67
C ASP A 122 3.65 -22.81 1.17
N ASP A 123 4.48 -23.85 1.19
CA ASP A 123 4.09 -25.24 0.92
C ASP A 123 4.07 -26.12 2.20
N SER A 124 4.18 -25.49 3.37
CA SER A 124 4.06 -26.10 4.71
C SER A 124 4.96 -27.33 4.90
N LYS A 125 6.23 -27.20 4.58
CA LYS A 125 7.22 -28.28 4.75
C LYS A 125 8.40 -27.86 5.60
N VAL A 126 9.07 -28.85 6.21
CA VAL A 126 10.42 -28.70 6.74
C VAL A 126 11.34 -29.59 5.92
N GLN A 127 12.31 -28.95 5.29
CA GLN A 127 13.31 -29.60 4.42
C GLN A 127 14.60 -29.81 5.22
N ARG A 128 15.26 -30.96 5.04
CA ARG A 128 16.55 -31.30 5.66
C ARG A 128 17.65 -31.24 4.61
N TYR A 129 18.71 -30.56 4.92
CA TYR A 129 19.89 -30.42 4.07
C TYR A 129 21.16 -30.83 4.82
N ASP A 130 22.15 -31.28 4.07
CA ASP A 130 23.49 -31.47 4.61
C ASP A 130 24.08 -30.13 5.09
N GLY A 131 24.41 -30.02 6.36
CA GLY A 131 24.82 -28.76 6.97
C GLY A 131 26.17 -28.22 6.51
N ARG A 132 26.96 -29.00 5.77
CA ARG A 132 28.24 -28.58 5.20
C ARG A 132 28.12 -28.13 3.75
N THR A 133 27.29 -28.84 2.98
CA THR A 133 27.21 -28.66 1.51
C THR A 133 25.95 -28.02 1.03
N GLY A 134 24.90 -27.92 1.84
CA GLY A 134 23.58 -27.47 1.42
C GLY A 134 22.83 -28.49 0.56
N ALA A 135 23.34 -29.71 0.39
CA ALA A 135 22.66 -30.73 -0.41
C ALA A 135 21.38 -31.23 0.25
N PHE A 136 20.29 -31.32 -0.52
CA PHE A 136 19.00 -31.80 -0.04
C PHE A 136 19.05 -33.26 0.41
N LYS A 137 18.53 -33.58 1.59
CA LYS A 137 18.47 -34.92 2.18
C LYS A 137 17.06 -35.48 2.28
N GLY A 138 16.04 -34.65 2.25
CA GLY A 138 14.66 -35.11 2.34
C GLY A 138 13.73 -34.14 3.05
N THR A 139 12.43 -34.39 2.99
CA THR A 139 11.40 -33.67 3.74
C THR A 139 11.14 -34.38 5.06
N VAL A 140 11.21 -33.69 6.18
CA VAL A 140 11.07 -34.29 7.53
C VAL A 140 9.75 -33.98 8.19
N ALA A 141 9.08 -32.91 7.76
CA ALA A 141 7.73 -32.58 8.21
C ALA A 141 6.91 -32.02 7.02
N THR A 142 5.63 -32.40 7.00
CA THR A 142 4.66 -31.86 6.04
C THR A 142 3.39 -31.52 6.80
N GLY A 143 3.04 -30.26 6.77
CA GLY A 143 1.80 -29.70 7.32
C GLY A 143 0.66 -29.72 6.34
N ASN A 144 -0.46 -29.11 6.73
CA ASN A 144 -1.54 -28.80 5.80
C ASN A 144 -1.01 -27.77 4.76
N PRO A 145 -1.17 -27.96 3.46
CA PRO A 145 -0.71 -27.01 2.43
C PRO A 145 -1.23 -25.58 2.59
N LYS A 146 -2.36 -25.40 3.29
CA LYS A 146 -2.90 -24.09 3.65
C LYS A 146 -2.60 -23.67 5.10
N GLY A 147 -1.85 -24.48 5.83
CA GLY A 147 -1.63 -24.32 7.27
C GLY A 147 -0.48 -23.37 7.62
N TRP A 148 0.47 -23.17 6.76
CA TRP A 148 1.72 -22.44 6.94
C TRP A 148 2.52 -22.87 8.18
N ILE A 149 3.60 -23.60 7.98
CA ILE A 149 4.62 -23.77 9.01
C ILE A 149 5.46 -22.50 9.04
N THR A 150 5.59 -21.85 10.19
CA THR A 150 6.23 -20.52 10.29
C THR A 150 7.59 -20.56 10.98
N GLN A 151 7.71 -21.24 12.13
CA GLN A 151 8.97 -21.41 12.84
C GLN A 151 9.12 -22.86 13.34
N ILE A 152 10.34 -23.30 13.59
CA ILE A 152 10.68 -24.63 14.08
C ILE A 152 11.62 -24.63 15.29
N ALA A 153 11.53 -25.71 16.05
CA ALA A 153 12.55 -26.09 17.02
C ALA A 153 12.88 -27.59 16.85
N VAL A 154 14.13 -27.96 17.08
CA VAL A 154 14.54 -29.38 17.08
C VAL A 154 14.93 -29.79 18.49
N ARG A 155 14.24 -30.77 19.06
CA ARG A 155 14.43 -31.21 20.41
C ARG A 155 13.97 -32.67 20.60
N ASP A 156 14.67 -33.40 21.48
CA ASP A 156 14.29 -34.76 21.90
C ASP A 156 13.98 -35.68 20.70
N GLY A 157 14.86 -35.63 19.66
CA GLY A 157 14.76 -36.45 18.46
C GLY A 157 13.57 -36.12 17.56
N ALA A 158 13.02 -34.93 17.66
CA ALA A 158 11.90 -34.50 16.84
C ALA A 158 12.02 -33.03 16.38
N VAL A 159 11.34 -32.72 15.28
CA VAL A 159 11.08 -31.34 14.81
C VAL A 159 9.69 -30.91 15.33
N LEU A 160 9.65 -29.79 16.02
CA LEU A 160 8.41 -29.14 16.43
C LEU A 160 8.15 -27.97 15.47
N THR A 161 6.92 -27.87 14.96
CA THR A 161 6.51 -26.89 13.96
C THR A 161 5.33 -26.06 14.45
N THR A 162 5.41 -24.73 14.33
CA THR A 162 4.23 -23.88 14.50
C THR A 162 3.40 -23.89 13.21
N GLU A 163 2.12 -24.23 13.32
CA GLU A 163 1.16 -24.29 12.20
C GLU A 163 0.16 -23.14 12.30
N PHE A 164 0.42 -22.07 11.57
CA PHE A 164 -0.24 -20.77 11.71
C PHE A 164 -1.77 -20.83 11.61
N ASN A 165 -2.31 -21.40 10.54
CA ASN A 165 -3.76 -21.46 10.33
C ASN A 165 -4.45 -22.59 11.12
N GLU A 166 -3.67 -23.46 11.74
CA GLU A 166 -4.19 -24.62 12.48
C GLU A 166 -4.24 -24.37 14.00
N GLY A 167 -3.65 -23.28 14.48
CA GLY A 167 -3.68 -22.91 15.89
C GLY A 167 -2.90 -23.86 16.82
N ARG A 168 -1.87 -24.54 16.31
CA ARG A 168 -1.18 -25.58 17.05
C ARG A 168 0.32 -25.67 16.78
N VAL A 169 1.01 -26.40 17.67
CA VAL A 169 2.38 -26.89 17.45
C VAL A 169 2.30 -28.41 17.30
N ARG A 170 2.90 -28.95 16.24
CA ARG A 170 3.05 -30.41 16.07
C ARG A 170 4.48 -30.87 16.25
N ARG A 171 4.64 -32.10 16.67
CA ARG A 171 5.91 -32.80 16.86
C ARG A 171 6.05 -33.90 15.80
N PHE A 172 7.12 -33.85 15.02
CA PHE A 172 7.45 -34.80 13.96
C PHE A 172 8.72 -35.56 14.37
N PRO A 173 8.65 -36.86 14.70
CA PRO A 173 9.83 -37.65 15.08
C PRO A 173 10.83 -37.77 13.94
N LEU A 174 12.11 -37.44 14.18
CA LEU A 174 13.19 -37.56 13.19
C LEU A 174 13.51 -39.02 12.79
N ALA A 175 13.21 -39.98 13.67
CA ALA A 175 13.33 -41.41 13.38
C ALA A 175 12.17 -41.95 12.51
N GLY A 176 11.23 -41.10 12.12
CA GLY A 176 9.99 -41.49 11.44
C GLY A 176 8.89 -41.90 12.43
N GLY A 177 7.67 -41.90 11.98
CA GLY A 177 6.45 -42.17 12.77
C GLY A 177 5.38 -41.13 12.50
N GLU A 178 4.20 -41.35 13.10
CA GLU A 178 3.09 -40.42 12.98
C GLU A 178 3.36 -39.14 13.77
N PRO A 179 3.07 -37.97 13.22
CA PRO A 179 3.20 -36.72 13.95
C PRO A 179 2.10 -36.58 15.00
N GLU A 180 2.43 -35.95 16.11
CA GLU A 180 1.50 -35.73 17.22
C GLU A 180 1.29 -34.22 17.48
N VAL A 181 0.13 -33.85 18.02
CA VAL A 181 -0.12 -32.49 18.51
C VAL A 181 0.63 -32.32 19.82
N PHE A 182 1.56 -31.37 19.86
CA PHE A 182 2.33 -31.06 21.04
C PHE A 182 1.60 -30.09 21.98
N VAL A 183 1.02 -29.02 21.40
CA VAL A 183 0.13 -28.06 22.08
C VAL A 183 -0.77 -27.42 21.05
N GLU A 184 -2.02 -27.13 21.43
CA GLU A 184 -2.97 -26.41 20.59
C GLU A 184 -3.80 -25.41 21.40
N GLN A 185 -4.25 -24.36 20.73
CA GLN A 185 -5.15 -23.36 21.29
C GLN A 185 -6.01 -22.78 20.18
N ALA A 186 -7.30 -22.99 20.27
CA ALA A 186 -8.25 -22.51 19.28
C ALA A 186 -8.20 -20.96 19.17
N GLY A 187 -8.19 -20.45 17.93
CA GLY A 187 -8.11 -19.02 17.64
C GLY A 187 -6.72 -18.40 17.84
N PHE A 188 -5.71 -19.18 18.22
CA PHE A 188 -4.33 -18.73 18.31
C PHE A 188 -3.60 -19.04 16.99
N THR A 189 -3.09 -18.03 16.32
CA THR A 189 -2.34 -18.20 15.06
C THR A 189 -0.84 -18.14 15.35
N PRO A 190 -0.17 -19.30 15.60
CA PRO A 190 1.20 -19.34 16.10
C PRO A 190 2.21 -18.91 15.03
N TRP A 191 3.16 -18.07 15.42
CA TRP A 191 4.30 -17.67 14.61
C TRP A 191 5.60 -18.28 15.12
N GLY A 192 5.96 -17.95 16.36
CA GLY A 192 7.25 -18.24 16.95
C GLY A 192 7.21 -19.40 17.95
N ILE A 193 8.33 -20.11 18.09
CA ILE A 193 8.55 -21.14 19.10
C ILE A 193 9.96 -21.09 19.64
N ALA A 194 10.11 -21.16 20.96
CA ALA A 194 11.39 -21.27 21.63
C ALA A 194 11.28 -22.15 22.89
N PHE A 195 12.40 -22.72 23.32
CA PHE A 195 12.51 -23.47 24.57
C PHE A 195 13.49 -22.80 25.50
N ASP A 196 13.14 -22.66 26.76
CA ASP A 196 14.08 -22.19 27.78
C ASP A 196 14.95 -23.33 28.32
N GLN A 197 15.94 -22.97 29.16
CA GLN A 197 16.85 -23.92 29.75
C GLN A 197 16.15 -24.96 30.65
N GLY A 198 14.99 -24.60 31.22
CA GLY A 198 14.16 -25.51 32.01
C GLY A 198 13.29 -26.47 31.17
N GLY A 199 13.27 -26.29 29.83
CA GLY A 199 12.50 -27.11 28.92
C GLY A 199 11.06 -26.67 28.71
N ARG A 200 10.66 -25.53 29.26
CA ARG A 200 9.35 -24.95 29.00
C ARG A 200 9.29 -24.45 27.56
N CYS A 201 8.19 -24.77 26.88
CA CYS A 201 7.92 -24.28 25.52
C CYS A 201 7.25 -22.89 25.58
N TRP A 202 7.83 -21.96 24.85
CA TRP A 202 7.26 -20.63 24.62
C TRP A 202 6.83 -20.54 23.17
N TRP A 203 5.61 -20.10 22.92
CA TRP A 203 5.12 -19.92 21.56
C TRP A 203 4.31 -18.63 21.45
N SER A 204 4.47 -17.94 20.33
CA SER A 204 3.84 -16.63 20.10
C SER A 204 2.79 -16.72 19.01
N GLY A 205 1.78 -15.84 19.06
CA GLY A 205 0.73 -15.78 18.05
C GLY A 205 -0.22 -14.61 18.28
N SER A 206 -1.37 -14.64 17.63
CA SER A 206 -2.39 -13.58 17.71
C SER A 206 -2.86 -13.25 19.14
N GLY A 207 -2.82 -14.21 20.04
CA GLY A 207 -3.17 -14.01 21.46
C GLY A 207 -2.05 -13.46 22.33
N GLY A 208 -0.82 -13.25 21.79
CA GLY A 208 0.34 -12.85 22.55
C GLY A 208 1.40 -13.93 22.65
N ILE A 209 2.05 -14.10 23.83
CA ILE A 209 3.00 -15.19 24.08
C ILE A 209 2.40 -16.15 25.10
N ALA A 210 2.35 -17.42 24.75
CA ALA A 210 1.90 -18.50 25.62
C ALA A 210 3.08 -19.36 26.08
N ARG A 211 2.93 -19.93 27.26
CA ARG A 211 3.87 -20.89 27.87
C ARG A 211 3.19 -22.24 28.03
N PHE A 212 3.89 -23.28 27.61
CA PHE A 212 3.48 -24.69 27.82
C PHE A 212 4.57 -25.46 28.57
N ASP A 213 4.20 -26.06 29.67
CA ASP A 213 5.12 -26.81 30.55
C ASP A 213 4.96 -28.35 30.46
N GLY A 214 4.24 -28.82 29.45
CA GLY A 214 3.89 -30.23 29.26
C GLY A 214 2.53 -30.64 29.86
N LYS A 215 1.92 -29.77 30.65
CA LYS A 215 0.62 -30.03 31.31
C LYS A 215 -0.34 -28.86 31.14
N MET A 216 0.14 -27.65 31.31
CA MET A 216 -0.69 -26.43 31.27
C MET A 216 -0.19 -25.50 30.18
N ASN A 217 -1.13 -25.00 29.36
CA ASN A 217 -0.88 -23.96 28.37
C ASN A 217 -1.55 -22.67 28.86
N ALA A 218 -0.80 -21.59 28.95
CA ALA A 218 -1.32 -20.31 29.42
C ALA A 218 -0.70 -19.14 28.63
N VAL A 219 -1.51 -18.19 28.19
CA VAL A 219 -1.04 -16.90 27.69
C VAL A 219 -0.52 -16.10 28.89
N VAL A 220 0.76 -15.77 28.86
CA VAL A 220 1.47 -15.09 29.96
C VAL A 220 1.93 -13.69 29.60
N VAL A 221 2.00 -13.37 28.29
CA VAL A 221 2.16 -12.00 27.76
C VAL A 221 1.01 -11.75 26.79
N PRO A 222 0.09 -10.85 27.09
CA PRO A 222 -1.09 -10.62 26.25
C PRO A 222 -0.74 -9.92 24.92
N ALA A 223 -1.58 -10.08 23.91
CA ALA A 223 -1.41 -9.47 22.59
C ALA A 223 -1.24 -7.94 22.63
N GLY A 224 -1.79 -7.25 23.65
CA GLY A 224 -1.58 -5.83 23.86
C GLY A 224 -0.13 -5.43 24.12
N GLU A 225 0.70 -6.33 24.60
CA GLU A 225 2.14 -6.10 24.84
C GLU A 225 3.03 -6.45 23.65
N VAL A 226 2.64 -7.43 22.83
CA VAL A 226 3.37 -7.92 21.65
C VAL A 226 2.42 -8.08 20.46
N THR A 227 2.29 -7.05 19.63
CA THR A 227 1.41 -7.08 18.46
C THR A 227 2.10 -7.73 17.27
N THR A 228 1.49 -8.75 16.66
CA THR A 228 2.05 -9.54 15.56
C THR A 228 3.45 -10.05 15.90
N PRO A 229 3.58 -10.90 16.92
CA PRO A 229 4.88 -11.46 17.31
C PRO A 229 5.32 -12.50 16.27
N VAL A 230 6.46 -12.25 15.61
CA VAL A 230 6.93 -13.03 14.44
C VAL A 230 7.93 -14.11 14.83
N ALA A 231 8.88 -13.82 15.69
CA ALA A 231 9.87 -14.79 16.12
C ALA A 231 10.12 -14.73 17.62
N LEU A 232 10.47 -15.88 18.19
CA LEU A 232 10.90 -16.05 19.56
C LEU A 232 12.31 -16.64 19.60
N ALA A 233 13.10 -16.18 20.55
CA ALA A 233 14.38 -16.80 20.91
C ALA A 233 14.61 -16.64 22.42
N VAL A 234 15.43 -17.54 23.01
CA VAL A 234 15.90 -17.38 24.37
C VAL A 234 17.36 -16.95 24.33
N SER A 235 17.70 -15.86 25.01
CA SER A 235 19.05 -15.33 25.08
C SER A 235 19.98 -16.22 25.88
N PRO A 236 21.30 -16.10 25.74
CA PRO A 236 22.25 -16.88 26.49
C PRO A 236 22.13 -16.75 28.02
N ASP A 237 21.66 -15.59 28.51
CA ASP A 237 21.38 -15.30 29.92
C ASP A 237 19.97 -15.66 30.37
N GLY A 238 19.16 -16.27 29.47
CA GLY A 238 17.86 -16.85 29.80
C GLY A 238 16.65 -15.90 29.67
N GLN A 239 16.80 -14.75 29.01
CA GLN A 239 15.66 -13.88 28.69
C GLN A 239 14.92 -14.37 27.43
N LEU A 240 13.59 -14.20 27.40
CA LEU A 240 12.80 -14.44 26.20
C LEU A 240 12.79 -13.20 25.34
N VAL A 241 13.21 -13.32 24.08
CA VAL A 241 13.22 -12.23 23.11
C VAL A 241 12.15 -12.46 22.04
N CYS A 242 11.36 -11.45 21.78
CA CYS A 242 10.29 -11.47 20.81
C CYS A 242 10.42 -10.31 19.82
N SER A 243 10.48 -10.61 18.52
CA SER A 243 10.32 -9.61 17.48
C SER A 243 8.82 -9.37 17.21
N SER A 244 8.42 -8.10 17.15
CA SER A 244 7.03 -7.68 16.98
C SER A 244 6.90 -6.76 15.76
N ASN A 245 6.44 -7.32 14.65
CA ASN A 245 6.26 -6.59 13.39
C ASN A 245 5.20 -5.48 13.54
N GLY A 246 4.06 -5.79 14.15
CA GLY A 246 2.99 -4.81 14.33
C GLY A 246 3.36 -3.62 15.22
N ARG A 247 4.37 -3.75 16.09
CA ARG A 247 4.89 -2.66 16.93
C ARG A 247 6.20 -2.06 16.44
N GLN A 248 6.78 -2.63 15.39
CA GLN A 248 8.11 -2.24 14.91
C GLN A 248 9.12 -2.22 16.08
N SER A 249 9.17 -3.31 16.85
CA SER A 249 10.01 -3.41 18.06
C SER A 249 10.48 -4.82 18.32
N VAL A 250 11.55 -4.93 19.11
CA VAL A 250 12.00 -6.19 19.72
C VAL A 250 11.94 -6.03 21.22
N THR A 251 11.32 -6.98 21.90
CA THR A 251 11.15 -6.96 23.37
C THR A 251 11.92 -8.08 24.02
N ALA A 252 12.53 -7.83 25.18
CA ALA A 252 13.18 -8.85 26.01
C ALA A 252 12.46 -8.95 27.37
N TRP A 253 12.22 -10.17 27.81
CA TRP A 253 11.41 -10.50 28.98
C TRP A 253 12.20 -11.41 29.94
N ASP A 254 12.24 -11.04 31.19
CA ASP A 254 12.68 -11.96 32.26
C ASP A 254 11.61 -13.03 32.48
N ILE A 255 12.01 -14.29 32.26
CA ILE A 255 11.14 -15.48 32.37
C ILE A 255 11.49 -16.35 33.56
N SER A 256 12.27 -15.82 34.51
CA SER A 256 12.66 -16.53 35.75
C SER A 256 11.48 -16.77 36.68
N GLU A 257 10.47 -15.87 36.64
CA GLU A 257 9.22 -15.97 37.41
C GLU A 257 8.08 -16.58 36.58
N GLU A 258 6.96 -16.83 37.22
CA GLU A 258 5.78 -17.41 36.59
C GLU A 258 5.13 -16.45 35.57
N VAL A 259 5.15 -15.15 35.87
CA VAL A 259 4.68 -14.08 35.00
C VAL A 259 5.91 -13.34 34.45
N PRO A 260 6.12 -13.35 33.11
CA PRO A 260 7.23 -12.65 32.48
C PRO A 260 7.21 -11.14 32.77
N LYS A 261 8.40 -10.58 33.03
CA LYS A 261 8.55 -9.13 33.24
C LYS A 261 9.30 -8.50 32.08
N LEU A 262 8.71 -7.50 31.42
CA LEU A 262 9.38 -6.74 30.38
C LEU A 262 10.64 -6.06 30.94
N GLN A 263 11.79 -6.38 30.38
CA GLN A 263 13.08 -5.82 30.76
C GLN A 263 13.51 -4.72 29.79
N GLN A 264 13.26 -4.91 28.50
CA GLN A 264 13.73 -4.00 27.48
C GLN A 264 12.82 -3.96 26.26
N THR A 265 12.77 -2.81 25.61
CA THR A 265 12.17 -2.62 24.29
C THR A 265 13.19 -1.92 23.38
N ILE A 266 13.53 -2.57 22.27
CA ILE A 266 14.33 -2.01 21.19
C ILE A 266 13.39 -1.51 20.11
N SER A 267 13.45 -0.22 19.82
CA SER A 267 12.65 0.44 18.77
C SER A 267 13.44 1.63 18.23
N GLY A 268 13.15 2.03 17.00
CA GLY A 268 13.86 3.14 16.37
C GLY A 268 13.64 3.14 14.86
N PRO A 269 14.17 4.12 14.14
CA PRO A 269 14.01 4.21 12.69
C PRO A 269 14.67 3.07 11.92
N GLU A 270 15.65 2.40 12.53
CA GLU A 270 16.33 1.21 11.99
C GLU A 270 15.52 -0.08 12.17
N VAL A 271 14.54 -0.11 13.10
CA VAL A 271 13.69 -1.28 13.32
C VAL A 271 12.53 -1.25 12.32
N ARG A 272 12.62 -2.09 11.28
CA ARG A 272 11.67 -2.12 10.17
C ARG A 272 11.22 -3.54 9.86
N ASP A 273 10.02 -3.88 10.33
CA ASP A 273 9.45 -5.23 10.27
C ASP A 273 10.43 -6.29 10.80
N PRO A 274 10.77 -6.22 12.09
CA PRO A 274 11.70 -7.15 12.69
C PRO A 274 11.13 -8.58 12.61
N ALA A 275 11.96 -9.50 12.12
CA ALA A 275 11.65 -10.90 11.93
C ALA A 275 12.59 -11.77 12.79
N GLY A 276 13.41 -12.63 12.20
CA GLY A 276 14.30 -13.51 12.93
C GLY A 276 15.34 -12.79 13.80
N VAL A 277 15.73 -13.42 14.89
CA VAL A 277 16.75 -12.91 15.83
C VAL A 277 17.82 -13.97 16.09
N ALA A 278 19.06 -13.52 16.31
CA ALA A 278 20.16 -14.39 16.72
C ALA A 278 21.11 -13.63 17.66
N PHE A 279 21.82 -14.37 18.51
CA PHE A 279 22.79 -13.82 19.46
C PHE A 279 24.21 -14.09 19.02
N THR A 280 25.12 -13.13 19.26
CA THR A 280 26.55 -13.30 18.99
C THR A 280 27.42 -12.66 20.09
N THR A 281 28.52 -13.31 20.43
CA THR A 281 29.58 -12.75 21.30
C THR A 281 30.80 -12.33 20.48
N GLN A 282 30.75 -12.49 19.17
CA GLN A 282 31.83 -12.09 18.28
C GLN A 282 31.96 -10.56 18.22
N PRO A 283 33.17 -10.00 18.19
CA PRO A 283 33.35 -8.57 18.02
C PRO A 283 32.76 -8.13 16.71
N PHE A 284 32.19 -6.91 16.68
CA PHE A 284 31.71 -6.32 15.46
C PHE A 284 32.82 -5.55 14.76
N GLU A 285 33.24 -6.05 13.63
CA GLU A 285 34.04 -5.29 12.69
C GLU A 285 33.07 -4.82 11.59
N ALA A 286 32.74 -3.53 11.60
CA ALA A 286 31.95 -2.97 10.54
C ALA A 286 32.60 -3.32 9.20
N PRO A 287 31.84 -3.90 8.24
CA PRO A 287 32.39 -4.27 6.95
C PRO A 287 33.06 -3.04 6.32
N ALA A 288 34.35 -3.09 6.08
CA ALA A 288 35.10 -2.02 5.46
C ALA A 288 34.52 -1.62 4.08
N GLN A 289 33.73 -2.52 3.51
CA GLN A 289 33.07 -2.37 2.22
C GLN A 289 31.91 -1.39 2.20
N PHE A 290 31.24 -1.12 3.31
CA PHE A 290 29.97 -0.41 3.25
C PHE A 290 29.97 0.93 3.98
N GLY A 291 31.12 1.34 4.53
CA GLY A 291 31.20 2.54 5.34
C GLY A 291 29.90 2.72 6.13
N ASN A 292 29.82 3.28 7.22
CA ASN A 292 28.62 3.39 8.06
C ASN A 292 27.38 3.87 7.30
N PHE A 293 26.90 3.07 6.29
CA PHE A 293 25.61 3.33 5.66
C PHE A 293 24.51 2.91 6.63
N VAL A 294 24.26 3.80 7.54
CA VAL A 294 22.99 3.87 8.25
C VAL A 294 22.18 4.92 7.51
N PRO A 295 20.91 4.68 7.13
CA PRO A 295 20.00 5.75 6.74
C PRO A 295 19.91 6.73 7.91
N GLN A 296 20.85 7.67 7.96
CA GLN A 296 20.86 8.69 9.02
C GLN A 296 19.96 9.83 8.60
N PRO A 297 19.19 10.40 9.53
CA PRO A 297 18.69 11.74 9.35
C PRO A 297 19.85 12.64 8.89
N SER A 298 19.63 13.43 7.88
CA SER A 298 20.64 14.14 7.08
C SER A 298 21.58 15.09 7.81
N ASN A 299 21.52 15.18 9.13
CA ASN A 299 22.25 16.19 9.91
C ASN A 299 23.60 15.75 10.46
N THR A 300 23.98 14.49 10.31
CA THR A 300 25.24 13.99 10.90
C THR A 300 26.14 13.44 9.81
N GLY A 301 27.28 14.11 9.60
CA GLY A 301 28.35 13.65 8.73
C GLY A 301 28.11 13.90 7.24
N ARG A 302 28.15 15.14 6.83
CA ARG A 302 28.12 15.54 5.41
C ARG A 302 29.44 15.26 4.74
N ASP A 303 29.57 14.15 4.04
CA ASP A 303 30.71 13.93 3.17
C ASP A 303 30.73 14.87 1.96
N TRP A 304 29.54 15.23 1.47
CA TRP A 304 29.36 16.21 0.42
C TRP A 304 27.91 16.71 0.40
N THR A 305 27.73 18.01 0.37
CA THR A 305 26.45 18.68 0.11
C THR A 305 26.68 19.70 -0.98
N PRO A 306 25.88 19.75 -2.06
CA PRO A 306 26.00 20.78 -3.07
C PRO A 306 25.87 22.16 -2.44
N THR A 307 26.83 23.01 -2.64
CA THR A 307 26.79 24.41 -2.17
C THR A 307 25.86 25.24 -3.05
N GLY A 308 25.08 26.13 -2.45
CA GLY A 308 24.23 27.09 -3.15
C GLY A 308 22.79 26.63 -3.36
N THR A 309 22.38 25.46 -2.79
CA THR A 309 20.99 25.00 -2.80
C THR A 309 20.60 24.42 -1.46
N THR A 310 19.31 24.59 -1.10
CA THR A 310 18.67 23.88 0.01
C THR A 310 17.81 22.72 -0.47
N ILE A 311 17.68 22.53 -1.79
CA ILE A 311 16.80 21.55 -2.43
C ILE A 311 17.28 20.12 -2.19
N TYR A 312 18.60 19.89 -2.29
CA TYR A 312 19.18 18.56 -2.18
C TYR A 312 20.08 18.43 -0.96
N ASN A 313 20.00 17.27 -0.35
CA ASN A 313 20.98 16.80 0.64
C ASN A 313 21.50 15.45 0.18
N LEU A 314 22.70 15.44 -0.39
CA LEU A 314 23.34 14.26 -0.93
C LEU A 314 24.49 13.83 -0.03
N ARG A 315 24.64 12.52 0.10
CA ARG A 315 25.76 11.89 0.78
C ARG A 315 26.48 10.96 -0.19
N ALA A 316 27.66 11.35 -0.59
CA ALA A 316 28.53 10.57 -1.47
C ALA A 316 29.46 9.68 -0.63
N ASP A 317 29.53 8.39 -0.90
CA ASP A 317 30.40 7.48 -0.18
C ASP A 317 31.90 7.81 -0.42
N ALA A 318 32.75 7.51 0.57
CA ALA A 318 34.18 7.85 0.48
C ALA A 318 35.02 6.82 -0.30
N ALA A 319 34.59 5.57 -0.34
CA ALA A 319 35.37 4.44 -0.84
C ALA A 319 34.72 3.71 -2.04
N PHE A 320 33.42 3.91 -2.26
CA PHE A 320 32.66 3.24 -3.31
C PHE A 320 31.88 4.25 -4.15
N PRO A 321 31.60 3.95 -5.43
CA PRO A 321 30.86 4.88 -6.31
C PRO A 321 29.36 4.82 -5.98
N LEU A 322 28.99 5.35 -4.81
CA LEU A 322 27.66 5.30 -4.26
C LEU A 322 27.18 6.69 -3.84
N ILE A 323 25.92 7.00 -4.12
CA ILE A 323 25.21 8.08 -3.44
C ILE A 323 24.43 7.45 -2.29
N ALA A 324 25.01 7.50 -1.11
CA ALA A 324 24.51 6.83 0.08
C ALA A 324 23.29 7.50 0.71
N GLY A 325 23.10 8.80 0.45
CA GLY A 325 21.94 9.55 0.91
C GLY A 325 21.43 10.49 -0.17
N PHE A 326 20.11 10.61 -0.27
CA PHE A 326 19.42 11.52 -1.18
C PHE A 326 18.20 12.12 -0.46
N GLY A 327 18.41 13.28 0.14
CA GLY A 327 17.35 14.09 0.72
C GLY A 327 16.89 15.15 -0.27
N LEU A 328 15.61 15.50 -0.19
CA LEU A 328 14.95 16.45 -1.10
C LEU A 328 14.11 17.44 -0.30
N ASP A 329 14.15 18.72 -0.68
CA ASP A 329 13.23 19.76 -0.21
C ASP A 329 13.01 20.81 -1.29
N THR A 330 11.99 20.63 -2.11
CA THR A 330 11.58 21.63 -3.13
C THR A 330 10.62 22.69 -2.58
N GLU A 331 10.15 22.50 -1.34
CA GLU A 331 9.10 23.30 -0.73
C GLU A 331 9.60 24.35 0.26
N GLY A 332 10.91 24.35 0.58
CA GLY A 332 11.55 25.33 1.45
C GLY A 332 11.26 25.13 2.95
N GLY A 333 10.83 23.93 3.37
CA GLY A 333 10.79 23.53 4.77
C GLY A 333 12.15 22.96 5.19
N ASP A 334 12.48 22.90 6.47
CA ASP A 334 13.69 22.22 6.96
C ASP A 334 13.52 20.67 6.92
N ARG A 335 13.18 20.13 5.74
CA ARG A 335 12.79 18.73 5.53
C ARG A 335 13.80 17.90 4.75
N ALA A 336 14.85 18.53 4.22
CA ALA A 336 15.98 17.84 3.57
C ALA A 336 16.71 16.84 4.51
N LYS A 337 16.15 16.62 5.68
CA LYS A 337 16.62 15.68 6.70
C LYS A 337 16.16 14.25 6.45
N THR A 338 15.12 14.05 5.64
CA THR A 338 14.53 12.72 5.40
C THR A 338 15.12 12.12 4.12
N GLN A 339 15.61 10.90 4.23
CA GLN A 339 16.18 10.17 3.12
C GLN A 339 15.08 9.54 2.26
N LEU A 340 15.22 9.67 0.93
CA LEU A 340 14.39 8.99 -0.04
C LEU A 340 14.81 7.54 -0.26
N LEU A 341 16.09 7.23 0.00
CA LEU A 341 16.68 5.96 -0.37
C LEU A 341 16.60 4.95 0.78
N ARG A 342 16.23 3.72 0.43
CA ARG A 342 16.36 2.55 1.30
C ARG A 342 17.78 1.99 1.30
N GLU A 343 18.42 2.04 0.15
CA GLU A 343 19.80 1.63 -0.10
C GLU A 343 20.53 2.71 -0.92
N PRO A 344 21.87 2.69 -1.03
CA PRO A 344 22.59 3.63 -1.89
C PRO A 344 22.14 3.58 -3.35
N MET A 345 21.97 4.74 -3.95
CA MET A 345 21.87 4.90 -5.41
C MET A 345 23.22 4.54 -6.04
N ARG A 346 23.21 3.72 -7.11
CA ARG A 346 24.42 3.15 -7.67
C ARG A 346 24.28 2.69 -9.11
N LEU A 347 25.42 2.41 -9.73
CA LEU A 347 25.48 1.88 -11.10
C LEU A 347 25.49 0.33 -11.10
N ILE A 348 24.79 -0.25 -12.06
CA ILE A 348 24.81 -1.68 -12.37
C ILE A 348 25.30 -1.84 -13.81
N PHE A 349 26.35 -2.63 -14.02
CA PHE A 349 26.93 -2.90 -15.33
C PHE A 349 26.55 -4.32 -15.78
N THR A 350 26.17 -4.47 -17.05
CA THR A 350 26.01 -5.78 -17.68
C THR A 350 27.11 -5.97 -18.72
N LEU A 351 27.86 -7.05 -18.61
CA LEU A 351 28.96 -7.38 -19.52
C LEU A 351 28.49 -8.25 -20.69
N ALA A 352 29.26 -8.34 -21.74
CA ALA A 352 28.95 -9.10 -22.95
C ALA A 352 28.82 -10.63 -22.71
N ASP A 353 29.44 -11.14 -21.65
CA ASP A 353 29.31 -12.53 -21.18
C ASP A 353 28.06 -12.78 -20.33
N GLY A 354 27.23 -11.76 -20.11
CA GLY A 354 25.99 -11.81 -19.30
C GLY A 354 26.19 -11.60 -17.79
N ARG A 355 27.43 -11.50 -17.32
CA ARG A 355 27.67 -11.15 -15.90
C ARG A 355 27.23 -9.73 -15.59
N THR A 356 26.72 -9.52 -14.38
CA THR A 356 26.40 -8.19 -13.84
C THR A 356 27.40 -7.81 -12.77
N VAL A 357 27.81 -6.54 -12.76
CA VAL A 357 28.69 -5.95 -11.75
C VAL A 357 27.93 -4.83 -11.05
N ASP A 358 27.74 -4.95 -9.75
CA ASP A 358 27.15 -3.91 -8.91
C ASP A 358 28.27 -2.98 -8.40
N ALA A 359 28.14 -1.69 -8.63
CA ALA A 359 29.11 -0.69 -8.18
C ALA A 359 29.29 -0.68 -6.64
N TRP A 360 28.37 -1.28 -5.91
CA TRP A 360 28.50 -1.48 -4.46
C TRP A 360 29.70 -2.35 -4.10
N ASP A 361 30.09 -3.25 -4.98
CA ASP A 361 31.19 -4.20 -4.74
C ASP A 361 32.54 -3.72 -5.33
N VAL A 362 32.57 -2.49 -5.90
CA VAL A 362 33.73 -1.97 -6.64
C VAL A 362 34.34 -0.76 -5.91
N PRO A 363 35.56 -0.84 -5.38
CA PRO A 363 36.23 0.32 -4.77
C PRO A 363 36.47 1.43 -5.79
N ALA A 364 36.35 2.68 -5.34
CA ALA A 364 36.53 3.87 -6.16
C ALA A 364 37.45 4.91 -5.53
N LYS A 365 38.08 5.72 -6.37
CA LYS A 365 38.72 6.98 -5.97
C LYS A 365 37.68 8.10 -6.11
N ARG A 366 37.36 8.75 -4.99
CA ARG A 366 36.46 9.90 -4.97
C ARG A 366 37.22 11.21 -5.05
N GLN A 367 36.77 12.11 -5.90
CA GLN A 367 37.21 13.51 -5.96
C GLN A 367 36.03 14.44 -5.68
N ILE A 368 36.20 15.41 -4.82
CA ILE A 368 35.19 16.41 -4.46
C ILE A 368 35.66 17.80 -4.89
N ALA A 369 34.78 18.53 -5.57
CA ALA A 369 34.90 19.94 -5.88
C ALA A 369 33.61 20.67 -5.47
N PRO A 370 33.61 22.02 -5.35
CA PRO A 370 32.38 22.77 -5.10
C PRO A 370 31.29 22.39 -6.11
N GLY A 371 30.16 21.90 -5.62
CA GLY A 371 29.02 21.48 -6.45
C GLY A 371 29.21 20.23 -7.29
N LYS A 372 30.32 19.48 -7.15
CA LYS A 372 30.62 18.29 -7.95
C LYS A 372 31.28 17.19 -7.11
N VAL A 373 30.87 15.96 -7.33
CA VAL A 373 31.61 14.75 -6.91
C VAL A 373 31.88 13.88 -8.14
N GLU A 374 33.06 13.29 -8.20
CA GLU A 374 33.46 12.38 -9.27
C GLU A 374 34.06 11.10 -8.68
N TYR A 375 33.66 9.97 -9.20
CA TYR A 375 34.21 8.66 -8.88
C TYR A 375 34.99 8.09 -10.06
N GLN A 376 36.20 7.57 -9.82
CA GLN A 376 36.99 6.79 -10.76
C GLN A 376 37.18 5.38 -10.22
N PHE A 377 36.78 4.38 -11.01
CA PHE A 377 36.78 2.96 -10.61
C PHE A 377 36.86 2.04 -11.82
N SER A 378 37.15 0.76 -11.60
CA SER A 378 37.22 -0.25 -12.67
C SER A 378 36.21 -1.35 -12.37
N PRO A 379 35.04 -1.38 -13.03
CA PRO A 379 34.00 -2.39 -12.82
C PRO A 379 34.46 -3.80 -13.25
N ALA A 380 35.40 -3.92 -14.19
CA ALA A 380 36.03 -5.17 -14.59
C ALA A 380 37.42 -4.89 -15.17
N GLU A 381 38.23 -5.95 -15.37
CA GLU A 381 39.59 -5.83 -15.93
C GLU A 381 39.58 -5.15 -17.30
N GLY A 382 40.38 -4.09 -17.43
CA GLY A 382 40.51 -3.32 -18.68
C GLY A 382 39.31 -2.41 -19.00
N ILE A 383 38.43 -2.19 -18.03
CA ILE A 383 37.29 -1.25 -18.10
C ILE A 383 37.50 -0.19 -17.02
N ASP A 384 37.64 1.06 -17.40
CA ASP A 384 37.70 2.19 -16.49
C ASP A 384 36.43 3.02 -16.58
N ALA A 385 35.84 3.34 -15.44
CA ALA A 385 34.61 4.12 -15.33
C ALA A 385 34.87 5.44 -14.58
N ARG A 386 34.26 6.52 -15.10
CA ARG A 386 34.21 7.83 -14.44
C ARG A 386 32.77 8.27 -14.31
N TRP A 387 32.27 8.27 -13.09
CA TRP A 387 30.93 8.73 -12.76
C TRP A 387 30.97 10.09 -12.11
N SER A 388 30.37 11.08 -12.74
CA SER A 388 30.30 12.46 -12.25
C SER A 388 28.87 12.81 -11.85
N VAL A 389 28.72 13.48 -10.70
CA VAL A 389 27.45 14.02 -10.18
C VAL A 389 27.69 15.47 -9.80
N TRP A 390 26.90 16.41 -10.35
CA TRP A 390 27.11 17.85 -10.10
C TRP A 390 25.80 18.63 -10.15
N LEU A 391 25.83 19.86 -9.61
CA LEU A 391 24.76 20.83 -9.72
C LEU A 391 24.97 21.76 -10.91
N ASP A 392 23.89 21.98 -11.66
CA ASP A 392 23.78 23.03 -12.67
C ASP A 392 22.48 23.82 -12.40
N GLY A 393 22.63 25.01 -11.79
CA GLY A 393 21.51 25.75 -11.23
C GLY A 393 20.78 24.94 -10.14
N GLU A 394 19.49 24.72 -10.29
CA GLU A 394 18.69 23.87 -9.40
C GLU A 394 18.66 22.38 -9.83
N SER A 395 19.30 22.02 -10.93
CA SER A 395 19.28 20.65 -11.45
C SER A 395 20.50 19.86 -10.96
N LEU A 396 20.25 18.63 -10.54
CA LEU A 396 21.29 17.64 -10.27
C LEU A 396 21.51 16.82 -11.55
N ARG A 397 22.76 16.79 -12.04
CA ARG A 397 23.17 16.11 -13.28
C ARG A 397 24.12 14.97 -12.98
N MET A 398 24.02 13.92 -13.79
CA MET A 398 24.90 12.75 -13.72
C MET A 398 25.37 12.35 -15.10
N SER A 399 26.68 12.11 -15.26
CA SER A 399 27.28 11.54 -16.47
C SER A 399 28.19 10.36 -16.15
N LEU A 400 28.32 9.44 -17.10
CA LEU A 400 29.20 8.29 -17.02
C LEU A 400 30.07 8.22 -18.29
N ALA A 401 31.36 8.14 -18.12
CA ALA A 401 32.29 7.82 -19.19
C ALA A 401 32.93 6.44 -18.92
N LEU A 402 33.04 5.63 -19.95
CA LEU A 402 33.69 4.32 -19.95
C LEU A 402 34.88 4.34 -20.89
N ASP A 403 36.06 4.03 -20.37
CA ASP A 403 37.32 3.97 -21.11
C ASP A 403 38.01 2.62 -20.91
N GLY A 404 39.14 2.41 -21.58
CA GLY A 404 39.95 1.22 -21.45
C GLY A 404 39.79 0.20 -22.60
N ALA A 405 40.68 -0.77 -22.65
CA ALA A 405 40.80 -1.72 -23.76
C ALA A 405 39.54 -2.59 -23.93
N ASN A 406 38.82 -2.83 -22.83
CA ASN A 406 37.63 -3.68 -22.76
C ASN A 406 36.32 -2.87 -22.55
N ALA A 407 36.32 -1.55 -22.70
CA ALA A 407 35.12 -0.72 -22.50
C ALA A 407 33.92 -1.20 -23.34
N GLY A 408 34.16 -1.68 -24.56
CA GLY A 408 33.13 -2.26 -25.42
C GLY A 408 32.51 -3.57 -24.93
N GLN A 409 33.04 -4.18 -23.87
CA GLN A 409 32.41 -5.34 -23.20
C GLN A 409 31.23 -4.95 -22.31
N VAL A 410 31.03 -3.70 -21.99
CA VAL A 410 29.84 -3.24 -21.25
C VAL A 410 28.70 -3.07 -22.25
N THR A 411 27.71 -3.96 -22.18
CA THR A 411 26.55 -3.95 -23.07
C THR A 411 25.40 -3.09 -22.54
N LYS A 412 25.35 -2.87 -21.22
CA LYS A 412 24.32 -2.07 -20.56
C LYS A 412 24.86 -1.48 -19.26
N THR A 413 24.48 -0.24 -18.97
CA THR A 413 24.64 0.38 -17.66
C THR A 413 23.33 0.95 -17.19
N GLU A 414 22.98 0.71 -15.93
CA GLU A 414 21.77 1.23 -15.28
C GLU A 414 22.13 1.97 -14.00
N LEU A 415 21.47 3.11 -13.78
CA LEU A 415 21.42 3.76 -12.48
C LEU A 415 20.28 3.13 -11.69
N LEU A 416 20.60 2.45 -10.59
CA LEU A 416 19.62 1.90 -9.66
C LEU A 416 19.34 2.89 -8.53
N ILE A 417 18.07 3.22 -8.35
CA ILE A 417 17.57 4.13 -7.32
C ILE A 417 16.57 3.36 -6.45
N PRO A 418 17.01 2.79 -5.32
CA PRO A 418 16.16 2.03 -4.41
C PRO A 418 15.48 2.98 -3.41
N PHE A 419 14.22 3.31 -3.64
CA PHE A 419 13.43 4.15 -2.75
C PHE A 419 12.91 3.39 -1.54
N ASP A 420 12.71 4.11 -0.43
CA ASP A 420 11.94 3.64 0.72
C ASP A 420 10.49 4.16 0.63
N PRO A 421 9.52 3.34 0.23
CA PRO A 421 8.14 3.78 0.08
C PRO A 421 7.49 4.17 1.42
N ARG A 422 8.04 3.72 2.54
CA ARG A 422 7.50 4.02 3.87
C ARG A 422 7.94 5.38 4.39
N ALA A 423 9.15 5.78 3.99
CA ALA A 423 9.75 7.02 4.45
C ALA A 423 9.18 8.20 3.72
N MET A 424 8.02 8.51 3.51
CA MET A 424 7.48 9.73 2.87
C MET A 424 6.51 9.50 1.72
N GLY A 425 5.98 8.27 1.57
CA GLY A 425 5.06 7.99 0.47
C GLY A 425 5.68 8.32 -0.90
N THR A 426 6.90 7.84 -1.15
CA THR A 426 7.57 8.06 -2.44
C THR A 426 6.83 7.32 -3.54
N THR A 427 6.55 8.00 -4.64
CA THR A 427 5.92 7.44 -5.84
C THR A 427 6.54 7.97 -7.12
N ILE A 428 6.19 7.33 -8.23
CA ILE A 428 6.64 7.70 -9.57
C ILE A 428 5.42 7.94 -10.46
N LEU A 429 5.39 9.10 -11.11
CA LEU A 429 4.37 9.49 -12.06
C LEU A 429 4.98 9.56 -13.46
N ALA A 430 4.42 8.84 -14.42
CA ALA A 430 4.81 8.86 -15.82
C ALA A 430 3.58 8.69 -16.72
N GLU A 431 3.63 9.24 -17.93
CA GLU A 431 2.54 9.13 -18.91
C GLU A 431 2.45 7.75 -19.55
N GLU A 432 3.62 7.12 -19.82
CA GLU A 432 3.70 5.86 -20.54
C GLU A 432 4.28 4.76 -19.65
N TRP A 433 3.47 3.73 -19.42
CA TRP A 433 3.85 2.51 -18.75
C TRP A 433 3.73 1.32 -19.70
N GLY A 434 4.81 0.57 -19.84
CA GLY A 434 4.83 -0.69 -20.58
C GLY A 434 4.57 -1.90 -19.70
N THR A 435 4.80 -3.08 -20.26
CA THR A 435 4.77 -4.34 -19.51
C THR A 435 5.99 -4.47 -18.60
N GLU A 436 5.89 -5.31 -17.56
CA GLU A 436 7.01 -5.62 -16.65
C GLU A 436 7.65 -4.39 -15.99
N GLY A 437 6.88 -3.34 -15.72
CA GLY A 437 7.39 -2.11 -15.10
C GLY A 437 8.22 -1.22 -16.00
N ALA A 438 8.26 -1.46 -17.32
CA ALA A 438 8.92 -0.56 -18.25
C ALA A 438 8.22 0.80 -18.24
N VAL A 439 8.98 1.87 -18.17
CA VAL A 439 8.50 3.25 -18.16
C VAL A 439 9.48 4.13 -18.90
N LYS A 440 8.98 5.18 -19.53
CA LYS A 440 9.84 6.14 -20.24
C LYS A 440 9.91 7.47 -19.47
N ALA A 441 11.10 8.01 -19.28
CA ALA A 441 11.24 9.39 -18.84
C ALA A 441 10.98 10.37 -20.01
N PRO A 442 10.44 11.58 -19.74
CA PRO A 442 10.40 12.24 -18.43
C PRO A 442 9.38 11.61 -17.47
N LEU A 443 9.76 11.53 -16.21
CA LEU A 443 8.89 11.06 -15.14
C LEU A 443 9.08 11.94 -13.90
N ILE A 444 8.08 11.94 -13.01
CA ILE A 444 8.13 12.65 -11.74
C ILE A 444 8.34 11.65 -10.61
N ILE A 445 9.36 11.89 -9.82
CA ILE A 445 9.57 11.26 -8.53
C ILE A 445 8.96 12.19 -7.49
N SER A 446 7.90 11.76 -6.83
CA SER A 446 7.21 12.55 -5.81
C SER A 446 7.45 11.93 -4.45
N ALA A 447 7.87 12.75 -3.50
CA ALA A 447 7.92 12.41 -2.09
C ALA A 447 7.09 13.43 -1.32
N LEU A 448 6.03 12.95 -0.68
CA LEU A 448 5.12 13.82 0.07
C LEU A 448 5.91 14.67 1.06
N ASP A 449 5.54 15.91 1.25
CA ASP A 449 6.18 16.87 2.16
C ASP A 449 7.66 17.24 1.86
N MET A 450 8.33 16.51 0.96
CA MET A 450 9.72 16.80 0.58
C MET A 450 9.82 17.48 -0.77
N GLY A 451 8.87 17.21 -1.64
CA GLY A 451 8.81 17.80 -2.96
C GLY A 451 8.88 16.80 -4.10
N GLN A 452 9.03 17.30 -5.29
CA GLN A 452 8.97 16.53 -6.51
C GLN A 452 10.18 16.82 -7.38
N LEU A 453 10.68 15.78 -8.04
CA LEU A 453 11.76 15.84 -9.02
C LEU A 453 11.29 15.31 -10.37
N ARG A 454 11.60 16.05 -11.43
CA ARG A 454 11.52 15.57 -12.79
C ARG A 454 12.83 14.89 -13.16
N LEU A 455 12.75 13.63 -13.58
CA LEU A 455 13.86 12.88 -14.14
C LEU A 455 13.73 12.86 -15.65
N SER A 456 14.81 13.22 -16.33
CA SER A 456 14.86 13.30 -17.80
C SER A 456 16.29 13.11 -18.32
N LYS A 457 16.45 13.00 -19.65
CA LYS A 457 17.74 13.20 -20.32
C LYS A 457 18.01 14.70 -20.50
N ALA A 458 19.28 15.10 -20.60
CA ALA A 458 19.65 16.52 -20.81
C ALA A 458 19.13 17.09 -22.14
N SER A 459 19.02 16.26 -23.18
CA SER A 459 18.38 16.60 -24.46
C SER A 459 16.86 16.38 -24.31
N SER A 460 16.07 17.41 -24.56
CA SER A 460 14.60 17.40 -24.36
C SER A 460 13.84 16.43 -25.27
N ASP A 461 14.46 16.00 -26.38
CA ASP A 461 13.80 15.23 -27.43
C ASP A 461 14.04 13.72 -27.33
N GLU A 462 14.87 13.26 -26.38
CA GLU A 462 15.18 11.86 -26.21
C GLU A 462 14.62 11.31 -24.89
N THR A 463 13.99 10.15 -25.00
CA THR A 463 13.47 9.42 -23.83
C THR A 463 14.56 8.57 -23.18
N LEU A 464 14.57 8.47 -21.86
CA LEU A 464 15.33 7.47 -21.12
C LEU A 464 14.46 6.23 -20.89
N ALA A 465 15.02 5.06 -21.16
CA ALA A 465 14.37 3.81 -20.77
C ALA A 465 14.55 3.60 -19.26
N CYS A 466 13.45 3.42 -18.59
CA CYS A 466 13.42 3.13 -17.15
C CYS A 466 12.66 1.83 -16.90
N ARG A 467 12.99 1.16 -15.81
CA ARG A 467 12.23 0.02 -15.31
C ARG A 467 11.92 0.26 -13.85
N PHE A 468 10.66 0.20 -13.53
CA PHE A 468 10.17 0.33 -12.18
C PHE A 468 9.78 -1.06 -11.66
N THR A 469 10.29 -1.43 -10.50
CA THR A 469 9.89 -2.63 -9.79
C THR A 469 9.50 -2.26 -8.39
N GLY A 470 8.36 -2.76 -7.94
CA GLY A 470 7.88 -2.56 -6.57
C GLY A 470 7.37 -3.88 -6.04
N SER A 471 7.75 -4.22 -4.83
CA SER A 471 7.21 -5.36 -4.13
C SER A 471 6.34 -4.89 -2.99
N ARG A 472 5.08 -5.26 -3.05
CA ARG A 472 4.10 -5.06 -1.99
C ARG A 472 4.53 -5.71 -0.68
N LEU A 473 5.15 -6.90 -0.78
CA LEU A 473 5.58 -7.68 0.36
C LEU A 473 6.88 -7.17 0.96
N HIS A 474 7.80 -6.72 0.11
CA HIS A 474 9.11 -6.22 0.53
C HIS A 474 9.12 -4.72 0.82
N LYS A 475 7.98 -4.04 0.64
CA LYS A 475 7.86 -2.60 0.91
C LYS A 475 8.99 -1.80 0.25
N ARG A 476 9.21 -2.07 -1.04
CA ARG A 476 10.36 -1.68 -1.81
C ARG A 476 9.94 -1.11 -3.16
N ILE A 477 10.58 -0.03 -3.56
CA ILE A 477 10.43 0.59 -4.88
C ILE A 477 11.83 0.76 -5.47
N ASP A 478 12.13 0.06 -6.56
CA ASP A 478 13.37 0.22 -7.30
C ASP A 478 13.09 0.85 -8.66
N LEU A 479 13.74 1.98 -8.93
CA LEU A 479 13.78 2.58 -10.25
C LEU A 479 15.14 2.30 -10.88
N ARG A 480 15.17 1.61 -12.01
CA ARG A 480 16.34 1.42 -12.85
C ARG A 480 16.23 2.34 -14.04
N VAL A 481 17.23 3.18 -14.23
CA VAL A 481 17.32 4.13 -15.34
C VAL A 481 18.46 3.68 -16.24
N ALA A 482 18.17 3.37 -17.50
CA ALA A 482 19.22 3.05 -18.46
C ALA A 482 20.11 4.27 -18.63
N PHE A 483 21.40 4.12 -18.32
CA PHE A 483 22.35 5.21 -18.47
C PHE A 483 22.61 5.45 -19.98
N PRO A 484 22.47 6.70 -20.49
CA PRO A 484 22.73 6.96 -21.89
C PRO A 484 24.21 6.77 -22.20
N GLY A 485 24.54 6.15 -23.34
CA GLY A 485 25.94 5.93 -23.77
C GLY A 485 26.67 7.27 -23.89
N GLU A 486 26.02 8.26 -24.47
CA GLU A 486 26.42 9.67 -24.46
C GLU A 486 25.28 10.51 -23.92
N GLY A 487 25.56 11.42 -23.00
CA GLY A 487 24.56 12.31 -22.41
C GLY A 487 24.46 12.20 -20.88
N GLU A 488 23.50 12.89 -20.34
CA GLU A 488 23.34 13.10 -18.89
C GLU A 488 21.94 12.70 -18.43
N ILE A 489 21.88 12.12 -17.25
CA ILE A 489 20.64 12.00 -16.47
C ILE A 489 20.49 13.29 -15.67
N VAL A 490 19.30 13.89 -15.72
CA VAL A 490 18.98 15.15 -15.05
C VAL A 490 17.83 14.96 -14.08
N PHE A 491 18.03 15.37 -12.83
CA PHE A 491 16.98 15.56 -11.84
C PHE A 491 16.77 17.05 -11.67
N ALA A 492 15.60 17.55 -12.02
CA ALA A 492 15.23 18.95 -11.84
C ALA A 492 14.04 19.06 -10.86
N PRO A 493 13.98 20.12 -10.02
CA PRO A 493 12.81 20.35 -9.18
C PRO A 493 11.57 20.49 -10.04
N ALA A 494 10.52 19.76 -9.66
CA ALA A 494 9.19 19.94 -10.23
C ALA A 494 8.30 20.58 -9.16
N ARG A 495 7.63 21.68 -9.52
CA ARG A 495 6.78 22.43 -8.59
C ARG A 495 5.35 22.45 -9.11
N LEU A 496 4.40 22.28 -8.21
CA LEU A 496 2.99 22.47 -8.51
C LEU A 496 2.70 23.97 -8.57
N GLU A 497 2.23 24.42 -9.72
CA GLU A 497 1.76 25.79 -9.89
C GLU A 497 0.34 25.94 -9.32
N LYS A 498 0.09 27.06 -8.65
CA LYS A 498 -1.24 27.43 -8.19
C LYS A 498 -2.17 27.61 -9.39
N PRO A 499 -3.30 26.91 -9.45
CA PRO A 499 -4.29 27.16 -10.50
C PRO A 499 -4.74 28.61 -10.49
N LYS A 500 -5.15 29.13 -11.64
CA LYS A 500 -5.71 30.50 -11.76
C LYS A 500 -7.08 30.68 -11.06
N ALA A 501 -7.55 29.67 -10.33
CA ALA A 501 -8.75 29.75 -9.51
C ALA A 501 -8.62 30.76 -8.37
N SER A 502 -9.74 31.30 -7.89
CA SER A 502 -9.78 32.29 -6.80
C SER A 502 -9.54 31.67 -5.41
N ILE A 503 -8.49 30.85 -5.29
CA ILE A 503 -8.08 30.22 -4.04
C ILE A 503 -7.01 31.09 -3.37
N SER A 504 -7.13 31.36 -2.06
CA SER A 504 -6.10 32.04 -1.30
C SER A 504 -4.81 31.21 -1.20
N ASP A 505 -3.68 31.84 -0.90
CA ASP A 505 -2.40 31.11 -0.75
C ASP A 505 -2.44 30.12 0.42
N ALA A 506 -3.15 30.44 1.49
CA ALA A 506 -3.34 29.54 2.62
C ALA A 506 -4.18 28.31 2.24
N GLU A 507 -5.23 28.48 1.45
CA GLU A 507 -6.01 27.36 0.92
C GLU A 507 -5.20 26.54 -0.08
N TRP A 508 -4.42 27.22 -0.96
CA TRP A 508 -3.56 26.52 -1.91
C TRP A 508 -2.51 25.67 -1.23
N ALA A 509 -1.88 26.15 -0.18
CA ALA A 509 -0.92 25.36 0.59
C ALA A 509 -1.53 24.06 1.12
N LYS A 510 -2.82 24.07 1.45
CA LYS A 510 -3.57 22.91 1.90
C LYS A 510 -3.94 21.98 0.73
N VAL A 511 -4.53 22.52 -0.32
CA VAL A 511 -4.94 21.78 -1.53
C VAL A 511 -3.75 21.11 -2.20
N ARG A 512 -2.62 21.79 -2.27
CA ARG A 512 -1.38 21.26 -2.84
C ARG A 512 -0.93 19.97 -2.15
N ARG A 513 -1.03 19.89 -0.83
CA ARG A 513 -0.69 18.67 -0.08
C ARG A 513 -1.59 17.51 -0.46
N GLY A 514 -2.89 17.71 -0.53
CA GLY A 514 -3.83 16.70 -0.98
C GLY A 514 -3.55 16.24 -2.41
N LEU A 515 -3.25 17.18 -3.32
CA LEU A 515 -2.92 16.85 -4.70
C LEU A 515 -1.62 16.06 -4.84
N ILE A 516 -0.59 16.39 -4.06
CA ILE A 516 0.65 15.62 -4.03
C ILE A 516 0.41 14.22 -3.47
N SER A 517 -0.37 14.12 -2.41
CA SER A 517 -0.78 12.83 -1.85
C SER A 517 -1.48 11.97 -2.88
N LEU A 518 -2.38 12.55 -3.67
CA LEU A 518 -3.06 11.90 -4.77
C LEU A 518 -2.09 11.40 -5.84
N LEU A 519 -1.14 12.23 -6.26
CA LEU A 519 -0.15 11.89 -7.30
C LEU A 519 0.75 10.73 -6.88
N GLN A 520 0.93 10.50 -5.60
CA GLN A 520 1.73 9.38 -5.12
C GLN A 520 1.17 8.03 -5.51
N ILE A 521 -0.12 7.95 -5.70
CA ILE A 521 -0.79 6.68 -5.67
C ILE A 521 -1.35 6.33 -7.03
N THR A 522 -1.79 7.35 -7.77
CA THR A 522 -2.58 7.19 -8.98
C THR A 522 -1.95 6.31 -10.05
N PRO A 523 -0.69 6.48 -10.45
CA PRO A 523 -0.08 5.63 -11.47
C PRO A 523 0.79 4.52 -10.91
N TYR A 524 0.85 4.37 -9.61
CA TYR A 524 1.69 3.37 -8.97
C TYR A 524 1.05 1.99 -8.98
N MET A 525 1.70 1.06 -9.64
CA MET A 525 1.33 -0.35 -9.56
C MET A 525 2.49 -1.12 -8.96
N PRO A 526 2.32 -1.81 -7.83
CA PRO A 526 3.35 -2.68 -7.31
C PRO A 526 3.55 -3.84 -8.28
N PHE A 527 4.79 -4.03 -8.66
CA PHE A 527 5.21 -5.18 -9.45
C PHE A 527 5.76 -6.26 -8.52
N GLN A 528 5.65 -7.51 -8.94
CA GLN A 528 6.33 -8.64 -8.30
C GLN A 528 7.86 -8.50 -8.45
N GLU A 529 8.62 -9.29 -7.72
CA GLU A 529 10.09 -9.22 -7.75
C GLU A 529 10.69 -9.50 -9.12
N ASP A 530 10.02 -10.33 -9.90
CA ASP A 530 10.40 -10.63 -11.29
C ASP A 530 10.05 -9.49 -12.26
N GLY A 531 9.45 -8.40 -11.76
CA GLY A 531 9.02 -7.26 -12.54
C GLY A 531 7.66 -7.45 -13.22
N SER A 532 6.97 -8.57 -12.99
CA SER A 532 5.61 -8.75 -13.49
C SER A 532 4.62 -7.88 -12.72
N PRO A 533 3.57 -7.37 -13.38
CA PRO A 533 2.53 -6.62 -12.69
C PRO A 533 1.78 -7.48 -11.68
N TRP A 534 1.47 -6.92 -10.54
CA TRP A 534 0.60 -7.59 -9.58
C TRP A 534 -0.80 -7.79 -10.18
N LEU A 535 -1.34 -9.01 -10.04
CA LEU A 535 -2.65 -9.40 -10.60
C LEU A 535 -2.82 -9.12 -12.11
N GLY A 536 -1.73 -9.03 -12.87
CA GLY A 536 -1.77 -8.81 -14.32
C GLY A 536 -2.14 -7.38 -14.74
N SER A 537 -2.00 -6.40 -13.84
CA SER A 537 -2.22 -5.00 -14.19
C SER A 537 -1.14 -4.47 -15.14
N PRO A 538 -1.51 -3.68 -16.17
CA PRO A 538 -0.56 -3.13 -17.13
C PRO A 538 0.33 -2.01 -16.57
N GLY A 539 0.19 -1.64 -15.29
CA GLY A 539 0.87 -0.49 -14.70
C GLY A 539 0.35 0.87 -15.20
N GLY A 540 0.51 1.91 -14.41
CA GLY A 540 0.12 3.26 -14.78
C GLY A 540 -1.38 3.46 -14.99
N ILE A 541 -2.22 2.67 -14.32
CA ILE A 541 -3.66 2.89 -14.25
C ILE A 541 -4.05 3.44 -12.87
N ILE A 542 -5.15 4.17 -12.84
CA ILE A 542 -5.67 4.76 -11.61
C ILE A 542 -6.34 3.67 -10.77
N GLY A 543 -5.89 3.54 -9.55
CA GLY A 543 -6.41 2.58 -8.57
C GLY A 543 -7.29 3.22 -7.50
N ASN A 544 -7.89 2.38 -6.69
CA ASN A 544 -8.76 2.79 -5.59
C ASN A 544 -8.00 2.92 -4.25
N ASN A 545 -6.86 2.28 -4.12
CA ASN A 545 -6.03 2.35 -2.93
C ASN A 545 -4.54 2.43 -3.26
N VAL A 546 -3.73 2.68 -2.23
CA VAL A 546 -2.26 2.86 -2.33
C VAL A 546 -1.54 1.72 -3.04
N ILE A 547 -2.16 0.54 -3.13
CA ILE A 547 -1.47 -0.68 -3.52
C ILE A 547 -1.98 -1.22 -4.84
N SER A 548 -2.81 -0.46 -5.54
CA SER A 548 -3.36 -0.98 -6.77
C SER A 548 -4.45 -2.04 -6.57
N ASP A 549 -5.50 -1.65 -5.97
CA ASP A 549 -6.75 -2.37 -6.07
C ASP A 549 -7.72 -1.55 -6.94
N PRO A 550 -7.49 -1.48 -8.24
CA PRO A 550 -8.37 -0.76 -9.13
C PRO A 550 -9.71 -1.50 -9.14
N VAL A 551 -10.76 -0.76 -8.81
CA VAL A 551 -12.13 -1.24 -8.85
C VAL A 551 -12.93 -0.42 -9.86
N SER A 552 -13.64 -1.09 -10.73
CA SER A 552 -14.37 -0.45 -11.82
C SER A 552 -15.55 0.40 -11.34
N CYS A 553 -16.21 -0.02 -10.28
CA CYS A 553 -17.40 0.67 -9.75
C CYS A 553 -17.13 2.09 -9.22
N ASN A 554 -15.89 2.40 -8.85
CA ASN A 554 -15.50 3.71 -8.34
C ASN A 554 -14.75 4.56 -9.37
N MET A 555 -14.67 4.12 -10.62
CA MET A 555 -13.87 4.83 -11.64
C MET A 555 -14.37 6.25 -11.90
N ASP A 556 -15.65 6.48 -11.93
CA ASP A 556 -16.24 7.81 -12.11
C ASP A 556 -15.83 8.76 -10.96
N ARG A 557 -15.87 8.30 -9.73
CA ARG A 557 -15.45 9.08 -8.55
C ARG A 557 -13.93 9.30 -8.52
N ASN A 558 -13.16 8.28 -8.88
CA ASN A 558 -11.70 8.39 -8.96
C ASN A 558 -11.23 9.38 -10.02
N LEU A 559 -11.98 9.59 -11.10
CA LEU A 559 -11.61 10.47 -12.19
C LEU A 559 -12.32 11.84 -12.18
N GLN A 560 -13.29 12.07 -11.32
CA GLN A 560 -14.01 13.35 -11.20
C GLN A 560 -13.08 14.56 -11.04
N TRP A 561 -11.99 14.40 -10.28
CA TRP A 561 -11.03 15.46 -10.08
C TRP A 561 -10.29 15.85 -11.36
N LEU A 562 -10.02 14.91 -12.27
CA LEU A 562 -9.47 15.19 -13.59
C LEU A 562 -10.49 15.91 -14.48
N ALA A 563 -11.74 15.49 -14.44
CA ALA A 563 -12.82 16.19 -15.13
C ALA A 563 -12.89 17.67 -14.70
N GLY A 564 -12.62 17.97 -13.42
CA GLY A 564 -12.54 19.33 -12.92
C GLY A 564 -11.38 20.16 -13.49
N MET A 565 -10.32 19.55 -13.89
CA MET A 565 -9.16 20.21 -14.49
C MET A 565 -9.28 20.32 -16.03
N GLY A 566 -10.07 19.47 -16.67
CA GLY A 566 -10.28 19.44 -18.11
C GLY A 566 -9.00 19.28 -18.92
N ASP A 567 -8.81 20.11 -19.94
CA ASP A 567 -7.60 20.16 -20.78
C ASP A 567 -6.34 20.61 -20.03
N LYS A 568 -6.49 21.09 -18.81
CA LYS A 568 -5.41 21.61 -17.95
C LYS A 568 -4.88 20.58 -16.94
N ALA A 569 -5.25 19.33 -17.07
CA ALA A 569 -4.78 18.24 -16.20
C ALA A 569 -3.31 17.87 -16.46
N VAL A 570 -2.49 18.83 -16.90
CA VAL A 570 -1.04 18.67 -17.03
C VAL A 570 -0.38 19.15 -15.73
N ILE A 571 0.16 18.20 -14.98
CA ILE A 571 0.79 18.47 -13.69
C ILE A 571 2.28 18.19 -13.79
N MET A 572 3.10 19.20 -13.55
CA MET A 572 4.55 19.10 -13.64
C MET A 572 5.05 18.54 -15.00
N GLY A 573 4.29 18.80 -16.07
CA GLY A 573 4.58 18.31 -17.41
C GLY A 573 4.15 16.87 -17.69
N ILE A 574 3.36 16.27 -16.81
CA ILE A 574 2.71 14.97 -17.02
C ILE A 574 1.22 15.20 -17.32
N ASP A 575 0.75 14.66 -18.41
CA ASP A 575 -0.66 14.74 -18.81
C ASP A 575 -1.45 13.61 -18.13
N LEU A 576 -2.18 13.95 -17.09
CA LEU A 576 -2.99 12.98 -16.33
C LEU A 576 -4.20 12.48 -17.14
N ASN A 577 -4.66 13.22 -18.13
CA ASN A 577 -5.74 12.75 -19.01
C ASN A 577 -5.32 11.55 -19.87
N LYS A 578 -4.04 11.45 -20.24
CA LYS A 578 -3.53 10.24 -20.92
C LYS A 578 -3.61 9.01 -20.02
N ILE A 579 -3.29 9.17 -18.74
CA ILE A 579 -3.39 8.10 -17.75
C ILE A 579 -4.85 7.72 -17.51
N ALA A 580 -5.75 8.70 -17.40
CA ALA A 580 -7.19 8.47 -17.27
C ALA A 580 -7.74 7.71 -18.48
N ARG A 581 -7.41 8.15 -19.69
CA ARG A 581 -7.80 7.44 -20.94
C ARG A 581 -7.34 5.99 -20.92
N LYS A 582 -6.07 5.76 -20.65
CA LYS A 582 -5.50 4.40 -20.56
C LYS A 582 -6.25 3.54 -19.52
N THR A 583 -6.61 4.12 -18.40
CA THR A 583 -7.35 3.43 -17.34
C THR A 583 -8.73 3.00 -17.81
N ILE A 584 -9.48 3.91 -18.45
CA ILE A 584 -10.80 3.61 -19.00
C ILE A 584 -10.71 2.55 -20.10
N GLU A 585 -9.76 2.71 -21.04
CA GLU A 585 -9.55 1.76 -22.15
C GLU A 585 -9.13 0.37 -21.64
N PHE A 586 -8.35 0.30 -20.56
CA PHE A 586 -8.01 -0.97 -19.90
C PHE A 586 -9.26 -1.71 -19.41
N TRP A 587 -10.18 -1.04 -18.71
CA TRP A 587 -11.42 -1.66 -18.27
C TRP A 587 -12.28 -2.09 -19.46
N LEU A 588 -12.47 -1.21 -20.43
CA LEU A 588 -13.33 -1.46 -21.59
C LEU A 588 -12.80 -2.58 -22.50
N ASN A 589 -11.49 -2.72 -22.69
CA ASN A 589 -10.91 -3.63 -23.67
C ASN A 589 -10.34 -4.91 -23.07
N GLU A 590 -9.78 -4.86 -21.85
CA GLU A 590 -9.09 -6.00 -21.26
C GLU A 590 -9.87 -6.68 -20.12
N ARG A 591 -10.87 -5.97 -19.54
CA ARG A 591 -11.67 -6.45 -18.41
C ARG A 591 -13.16 -6.60 -18.70
N MET A 592 -13.51 -6.55 -19.97
CA MET A 592 -14.87 -6.85 -20.43
C MET A 592 -15.06 -8.34 -20.68
N ASN A 593 -16.15 -8.88 -20.15
CA ASN A 593 -16.59 -10.25 -20.40
C ASN A 593 -17.38 -10.40 -21.71
N ASP A 594 -17.65 -11.63 -22.13
CA ASP A 594 -18.34 -11.89 -23.40
C ASP A 594 -19.77 -11.31 -23.45
N ASP A 595 -20.45 -11.21 -22.32
CA ASP A 595 -21.79 -10.62 -22.19
C ASP A 595 -21.80 -9.09 -22.10
N GLY A 596 -20.65 -8.45 -22.05
CA GLY A 596 -20.50 -7.00 -21.92
C GLY A 596 -20.40 -6.50 -20.47
N SER A 597 -20.45 -7.40 -19.48
CA SER A 597 -20.16 -7.04 -18.09
C SER A 597 -18.69 -6.69 -17.93
N LEU A 598 -18.39 -5.80 -16.98
CA LEU A 598 -17.02 -5.41 -16.63
C LEU A 598 -16.65 -6.00 -15.29
N ASP A 599 -15.41 -6.48 -15.19
CA ASP A 599 -14.88 -6.98 -13.92
C ASP A 599 -14.91 -5.88 -12.85
N TYR A 600 -15.13 -6.28 -11.59
CA TYR A 600 -15.11 -5.39 -10.43
C TYR A 600 -13.68 -5.03 -10.04
N VAL A 601 -12.84 -6.06 -9.91
CA VAL A 601 -11.41 -5.97 -9.58
C VAL A 601 -10.57 -6.58 -10.69
N LEU A 602 -9.26 -6.57 -10.57
CA LEU A 602 -8.35 -7.14 -11.57
C LEU A 602 -8.53 -8.65 -11.81
N GLN A 603 -9.20 -9.36 -10.91
CA GLN A 603 -9.51 -10.77 -11.08
C GLN A 603 -10.64 -10.96 -12.09
N LYS A 604 -10.33 -11.63 -13.21
CA LYS A 604 -11.29 -11.86 -14.29
C LYS A 604 -12.51 -12.66 -13.84
N GLY A 605 -13.69 -12.20 -14.26
CA GLY A 605 -14.97 -12.81 -13.93
C GLY A 605 -15.52 -12.43 -12.54
N ASN A 606 -14.82 -11.59 -11.78
CA ASN A 606 -15.37 -11.01 -10.55
C ASN A 606 -16.06 -9.68 -10.92
N ILE A 607 -17.38 -9.69 -10.98
CA ILE A 607 -18.20 -8.55 -11.41
C ILE A 607 -18.99 -7.96 -10.24
N SER A 608 -19.25 -6.64 -10.32
CA SER A 608 -20.16 -5.91 -9.44
C SER A 608 -21.26 -5.25 -10.28
N ALA A 609 -22.43 -5.08 -9.72
CA ALA A 609 -23.59 -4.53 -10.46
C ALA A 609 -23.36 -3.09 -10.93
N ASP A 610 -22.52 -2.34 -10.23
CA ASP A 610 -22.14 -0.97 -10.55
C ASP A 610 -20.81 -0.84 -11.33
N SER A 611 -20.17 -1.95 -11.73
CA SER A 611 -18.94 -1.91 -12.53
C SER A 611 -19.10 -1.21 -13.87
N ASN A 612 -20.12 -1.61 -14.63
CA ASN A 612 -20.37 -1.01 -15.94
C ASN A 612 -20.70 0.48 -15.84
N THR A 613 -21.50 0.87 -14.84
CA THR A 613 -21.88 2.28 -14.66
C THR A 613 -20.70 3.14 -14.24
N GLY A 614 -19.82 2.64 -13.36
CA GLY A 614 -18.62 3.36 -12.94
C GLY A 614 -17.69 3.66 -14.12
N VAL A 615 -17.42 2.66 -14.97
CA VAL A 615 -16.54 2.86 -16.15
C VAL A 615 -17.19 3.74 -17.22
N LEU A 616 -18.47 3.53 -17.53
CA LEU A 616 -19.19 4.33 -18.53
C LEU A 616 -19.34 5.80 -18.10
N ASN A 617 -19.56 6.05 -16.81
CA ASN A 617 -19.63 7.41 -16.26
C ASN A 617 -18.25 8.08 -16.28
N ALA A 618 -17.18 7.33 -15.95
CA ALA A 618 -15.81 7.82 -16.08
C ALA A 618 -15.45 8.16 -17.54
N ALA A 619 -15.85 7.32 -18.49
CA ALA A 619 -15.68 7.58 -19.91
C ALA A 619 -16.44 8.84 -20.38
N THR A 620 -17.65 9.03 -19.85
CA THR A 620 -18.47 10.23 -20.11
C THR A 620 -17.77 11.49 -19.58
N ASP A 621 -17.35 11.48 -18.32
CA ASP A 621 -16.70 12.63 -17.68
C ASP A 621 -15.36 12.97 -18.37
N TYR A 622 -14.58 11.95 -18.73
CA TYR A 622 -13.35 12.12 -19.50
C TYR A 622 -13.63 12.79 -20.86
N TYR A 623 -14.56 12.23 -21.64
CA TYR A 623 -14.89 12.72 -22.97
C TYR A 623 -15.37 14.17 -22.95
N LEU A 624 -16.28 14.50 -22.03
CA LEU A 624 -16.87 15.83 -21.93
C LEU A 624 -15.86 16.87 -21.44
N SER A 625 -15.00 16.50 -20.49
CA SER A 625 -14.04 17.44 -19.90
C SER A 625 -12.83 17.71 -20.81
N THR A 626 -12.36 16.71 -21.56
CA THR A 626 -11.18 16.83 -22.41
C THR A 626 -11.51 17.26 -23.84
N GLY A 627 -12.73 16.97 -24.32
CA GLY A 627 -13.10 17.15 -25.72
C GLY A 627 -12.34 16.24 -26.69
N ASP A 628 -11.79 15.12 -26.22
CA ASP A 628 -10.99 14.18 -27.04
C ASP A 628 -11.83 13.48 -28.10
N LYS A 629 -11.87 14.04 -29.30
CA LYS A 629 -12.64 13.51 -30.42
C LYS A 629 -12.19 12.14 -30.91
N SER A 630 -10.98 11.69 -30.55
CA SER A 630 -10.45 10.38 -30.95
C SER A 630 -10.95 9.24 -30.05
N PHE A 631 -11.43 9.54 -28.84
CA PHE A 631 -11.78 8.54 -27.84
C PHE A 631 -12.99 7.67 -28.27
N VAL A 632 -14.07 8.32 -28.69
CA VAL A 632 -15.32 7.61 -29.02
C VAL A 632 -15.18 6.71 -30.26
N PRO A 633 -14.61 7.18 -31.38
CA PRO A 633 -14.37 6.30 -32.54
C PRO A 633 -13.49 5.10 -32.22
N ALA A 634 -12.47 5.28 -31.36
CA ALA A 634 -11.55 4.19 -30.98
C ALA A 634 -12.23 3.13 -30.10
N ASN A 635 -13.23 3.51 -29.29
CA ASN A 635 -13.86 2.66 -28.29
C ASN A 635 -15.36 2.37 -28.56
N LYS A 636 -15.88 2.71 -29.74
CA LYS A 636 -17.29 2.63 -30.07
C LYS A 636 -17.94 1.28 -29.75
N ASP A 637 -17.35 0.20 -30.26
CA ASP A 637 -17.96 -1.13 -30.16
C ASP A 637 -17.99 -1.64 -28.71
N VAL A 638 -16.95 -1.36 -27.93
CA VAL A 638 -16.90 -1.74 -26.51
C VAL A 638 -17.84 -0.88 -25.67
N LEU A 639 -18.00 0.40 -25.98
CA LEU A 639 -19.00 1.26 -25.33
C LEU A 639 -20.43 0.76 -25.60
N ILE A 640 -20.75 0.39 -26.83
CA ILE A 640 -22.03 -0.20 -27.21
C ILE A 640 -22.26 -1.53 -26.48
N LYS A 641 -21.22 -2.37 -26.38
CA LYS A 641 -21.30 -3.65 -25.69
C LYS A 641 -21.53 -3.46 -24.19
N ALA A 642 -20.81 -2.53 -23.54
CA ALA A 642 -20.95 -2.23 -22.11
C ALA A 642 -22.34 -1.66 -21.75
N ILE A 643 -22.88 -0.75 -22.56
CA ILE A 643 -24.23 -0.22 -22.35
C ILE A 643 -25.32 -1.26 -22.67
N GLY A 644 -25.06 -2.14 -23.65
CA GLY A 644 -25.93 -3.26 -24.00
C GLY A 644 -26.13 -4.23 -22.85
N TYR A 645 -25.10 -4.46 -22.06
CA TYR A 645 -25.19 -5.24 -20.83
C TYR A 645 -26.18 -4.63 -19.82
N LEU A 646 -26.13 -3.30 -19.59
CA LEU A 646 -27.09 -2.64 -18.71
C LEU A 646 -28.53 -2.75 -19.23
N ILE A 647 -28.72 -2.63 -20.56
CA ILE A 647 -30.04 -2.81 -21.19
C ILE A 647 -30.57 -4.22 -20.94
N ALA A 648 -29.73 -5.24 -21.03
CA ALA A 648 -30.13 -6.63 -20.83
C ALA A 648 -30.47 -6.95 -19.36
N ARG A 649 -30.18 -6.05 -18.43
CA ARG A 649 -30.50 -6.20 -17.00
C ARG A 649 -31.88 -5.62 -16.60
N ASP A 650 -32.65 -5.03 -17.49
CA ASP A 650 -34.07 -4.74 -17.29
C ASP A 650 -34.88 -6.04 -17.53
N LEU A 651 -34.90 -6.92 -16.50
CA LEU A 651 -35.32 -8.31 -16.64
C LEU A 651 -36.84 -8.48 -16.67
N ASP A 652 -37.59 -7.57 -16.08
CA ASP A 652 -39.04 -7.59 -16.02
C ASP A 652 -39.69 -6.51 -16.89
N ASP A 653 -38.91 -5.79 -17.69
CA ASP A 653 -39.31 -4.74 -18.65
C ASP A 653 -40.06 -3.57 -18.01
N ASP A 654 -39.73 -3.22 -16.75
CA ASP A 654 -40.30 -2.09 -16.06
C ASP A 654 -39.50 -0.77 -16.22
N GLY A 655 -38.32 -0.87 -16.81
CA GLY A 655 -37.42 0.26 -17.11
C GLY A 655 -36.34 0.46 -16.05
N LEU A 656 -36.28 -0.37 -14.99
CA LEU A 656 -35.23 -0.42 -14.00
C LEU A 656 -34.24 -1.55 -14.30
N ILE A 657 -33.06 -1.44 -13.76
CA ILE A 657 -31.99 -2.45 -13.84
C ILE A 657 -32.00 -3.30 -12.58
N GLU A 658 -32.06 -4.63 -12.73
CA GLU A 658 -31.90 -5.58 -11.66
C GLU A 658 -30.43 -5.95 -11.47
N THR A 659 -29.99 -5.99 -10.21
CA THR A 659 -28.64 -6.44 -9.84
C THR A 659 -28.57 -7.98 -9.76
N PHE A 660 -27.43 -8.55 -9.38
CA PHE A 660 -27.25 -10.03 -9.37
C PHE A 660 -27.90 -10.71 -8.16
N ARG A 661 -27.93 -10.01 -7.02
CA ARG A 661 -28.44 -10.50 -5.77
C ARG A 661 -29.93 -10.19 -5.63
N ASP A 662 -30.62 -11.04 -4.89
CA ASP A 662 -32.05 -10.88 -4.68
C ASP A 662 -32.42 -9.77 -3.67
N GLY A 663 -31.46 -9.25 -2.90
CA GLY A 663 -31.66 -8.18 -1.91
C GLY A 663 -32.54 -8.57 -0.72
N ASN A 664 -32.75 -9.86 -0.49
CA ASN A 664 -33.64 -10.39 0.54
C ASN A 664 -32.95 -10.63 1.89
N GLY A 665 -31.71 -10.21 2.05
CA GLY A 665 -30.92 -10.42 3.27
C GLY A 665 -30.18 -11.74 3.29
N ARG A 666 -30.16 -12.42 4.45
CA ARG A 666 -29.44 -13.69 4.69
C ARG A 666 -27.93 -13.55 4.81
N ASN A 667 -27.46 -12.39 5.29
CA ASN A 667 -26.05 -12.10 5.49
C ASN A 667 -25.19 -12.45 4.24
N GLN A 668 -25.64 -11.98 3.08
CA GLN A 668 -24.93 -12.18 1.81
C GLN A 668 -24.03 -10.98 1.51
N PHE A 669 -22.87 -11.25 0.90
CA PHE A 669 -22.01 -10.22 0.33
C PHE A 669 -22.79 -9.36 -0.67
N GLY A 670 -22.59 -8.05 -0.65
CA GLY A 670 -23.20 -7.11 -1.58
C GLY A 670 -22.75 -7.33 -3.03
N ASP A 671 -23.48 -6.79 -3.96
CA ASP A 671 -23.16 -6.83 -5.39
C ASP A 671 -22.90 -5.43 -5.99
N THR A 672 -22.57 -4.48 -5.12
CA THR A 672 -22.14 -3.12 -5.48
C THR A 672 -20.85 -2.77 -4.73
N GLY A 673 -20.30 -1.57 -4.97
CA GLY A 673 -19.18 -1.02 -4.20
C GLY A 673 -19.44 -0.87 -2.69
N TYR A 674 -20.71 -0.97 -2.26
CA TYR A 674 -21.10 -1.16 -0.84
C TYR A 674 -21.18 -2.66 -0.52
N ASP A 675 -20.06 -3.33 -0.63
CA ASP A 675 -19.92 -4.78 -0.72
C ASP A 675 -20.39 -5.57 0.50
N THR A 676 -20.46 -4.94 1.69
CA THR A 676 -21.00 -5.58 2.88
C THR A 676 -22.53 -5.43 3.02
N ILE A 677 -23.18 -4.57 2.25
CA ILE A 677 -24.63 -4.38 2.30
C ILE A 677 -25.30 -5.19 1.21
N SER A 678 -26.17 -6.12 1.60
CA SER A 678 -26.93 -6.99 0.67
C SER A 678 -28.04 -6.21 -0.05
N SER A 679 -27.69 -5.10 -0.70
CA SER A 679 -28.58 -4.13 -1.33
C SER A 679 -28.98 -4.53 -2.76
N GLY A 680 -29.39 -5.76 -2.94
CA GLY A 680 -29.70 -6.32 -4.26
C GLY A 680 -31.12 -6.05 -4.74
N TRP A 681 -31.43 -6.53 -5.85
CA TRP A 681 -32.41 -6.57 -6.90
C TRP A 681 -32.60 -5.19 -7.52
N LYS A 682 -33.64 -4.42 -7.20
CA LYS A 682 -33.80 -3.04 -7.72
C LYS A 682 -33.07 -2.07 -6.79
N ASN A 683 -31.88 -1.67 -7.18
CA ASN A 683 -30.99 -0.83 -6.39
C ASN A 683 -31.00 0.60 -6.94
N ALA A 684 -31.38 1.58 -6.12
CA ALA A 684 -31.46 2.97 -6.54
C ALA A 684 -30.10 3.57 -6.91
N LEU A 685 -29.00 3.17 -6.24
CA LEU A 685 -27.67 3.64 -6.57
C LEU A 685 -27.26 3.23 -8.00
N VAL A 686 -27.37 1.94 -8.33
CA VAL A 686 -27.03 1.40 -9.66
C VAL A 686 -27.92 2.03 -10.74
N ASN A 687 -29.21 2.15 -10.49
CA ASN A 687 -30.16 2.74 -11.44
C ASN A 687 -29.91 4.24 -11.65
N GLY A 688 -29.54 5.00 -10.60
CA GLY A 688 -29.15 6.41 -10.72
C GLY A 688 -27.88 6.59 -11.56
N GLN A 689 -26.86 5.77 -11.33
CA GLN A 689 -25.62 5.77 -12.12
C GLN A 689 -25.87 5.35 -13.59
N ALA A 690 -26.73 4.34 -13.83
CA ALA A 690 -27.09 3.90 -15.17
C ALA A 690 -27.81 4.99 -15.98
N TYR A 691 -28.64 5.81 -15.33
CA TYR A 691 -29.25 6.97 -15.99
C TYR A 691 -28.19 7.91 -16.58
N LYS A 692 -27.15 8.27 -15.82
CA LYS A 692 -26.01 9.06 -16.32
C LYS A 692 -25.29 8.33 -17.45
N SER A 693 -25.06 7.01 -17.33
CA SER A 693 -24.40 6.20 -18.35
C SER A 693 -25.15 6.23 -19.69
N PHE A 694 -26.45 6.06 -19.66
CA PHE A 694 -27.30 6.16 -20.89
C PHE A 694 -27.21 7.53 -21.55
N LEU A 695 -27.28 8.62 -20.78
CA LEU A 695 -27.16 9.98 -21.32
C LEU A 695 -25.78 10.26 -21.88
N GLY A 696 -24.72 9.85 -21.17
CA GLY A 696 -23.34 10.05 -21.59
C GLY A 696 -23.00 9.28 -22.86
N VAL A 697 -23.37 8.00 -22.94
CA VAL A 697 -23.17 7.21 -24.17
C VAL A 697 -24.03 7.72 -25.32
N ALA A 698 -25.26 8.19 -25.05
CA ALA A 698 -26.09 8.83 -26.07
C ALA A 698 -25.39 10.05 -26.66
N LYS A 699 -24.81 10.92 -25.82
CA LYS A 699 -24.06 12.10 -26.27
C LYS A 699 -22.84 11.70 -27.11
N MET A 700 -22.07 10.72 -26.66
CA MET A 700 -20.91 10.19 -27.39
C MET A 700 -21.30 9.63 -28.76
N MET A 701 -22.42 8.89 -28.86
CA MET A 701 -22.93 8.36 -30.13
C MET A 701 -23.43 9.48 -31.07
N GLU A 702 -24.10 10.49 -30.54
CA GLU A 702 -24.52 11.64 -31.31
C GLU A 702 -23.34 12.38 -31.95
N ASP A 703 -22.30 12.62 -31.17
CA ASP A 703 -21.11 13.37 -31.63
C ASP A 703 -20.31 12.67 -32.74
N ILE A 704 -20.46 11.36 -32.88
CA ILE A 704 -19.87 10.58 -34.00
C ILE A 704 -20.90 10.28 -35.13
N GLY A 705 -22.13 10.84 -35.07
CA GLY A 705 -23.16 10.69 -36.11
C GLY A 705 -23.99 9.41 -36.01
N GLU A 706 -23.95 8.69 -34.91
CA GLU A 706 -24.78 7.49 -34.66
C GLU A 706 -26.12 7.86 -34.06
N GLU A 707 -26.87 8.68 -34.78
CA GLU A 707 -28.13 9.30 -34.31
C GLU A 707 -29.20 8.30 -33.84
N LYS A 708 -29.24 7.11 -34.48
CA LYS A 708 -30.21 6.07 -34.08
C LYS A 708 -29.92 5.54 -32.70
N LEU A 709 -28.65 5.24 -32.40
CA LEU A 709 -28.21 4.76 -31.08
C LEU A 709 -28.36 5.88 -30.04
N ALA A 710 -27.97 7.10 -30.36
CA ALA A 710 -28.15 8.26 -29.49
C ALA A 710 -29.61 8.43 -29.07
N LYS A 711 -30.56 8.36 -30.02
CA LYS A 711 -31.98 8.43 -29.73
C LYS A 711 -32.46 7.27 -28.87
N GLU A 712 -32.03 6.04 -29.18
CA GLU A 712 -32.40 4.87 -28.40
C GLU A 712 -31.96 5.00 -26.93
N TYR A 713 -30.70 5.36 -26.69
CA TYR A 713 -30.17 5.48 -25.33
C TYR A 713 -30.80 6.64 -24.54
N ARG A 714 -31.14 7.76 -25.19
CA ARG A 714 -31.94 8.83 -24.56
C ARG A 714 -33.35 8.35 -24.17
N GLN A 715 -33.98 7.55 -25.00
CA GLN A 715 -35.29 6.96 -24.67
C GLN A 715 -35.20 6.00 -23.49
N ARG A 716 -34.14 5.19 -23.43
CA ARG A 716 -33.86 4.33 -22.28
C ARG A 716 -33.64 5.14 -21.01
N ALA A 717 -32.84 6.21 -21.06
CA ALA A 717 -32.63 7.11 -19.93
C ALA A 717 -33.96 7.72 -19.44
N LEU A 718 -34.79 8.22 -20.33
CA LEU A 718 -36.10 8.79 -19.98
C LEU A 718 -37.00 7.75 -19.29
N ARG A 719 -37.09 6.54 -19.86
CA ARG A 719 -37.87 5.43 -19.29
C ARG A 719 -37.38 5.07 -17.90
N LEU A 720 -36.05 4.93 -17.72
CA LEU A 720 -35.43 4.63 -16.44
C LEU A 720 -35.73 5.74 -15.42
N ARG A 721 -35.59 7.03 -15.76
CA ARG A 721 -35.93 8.14 -14.86
C ARG A 721 -37.37 8.08 -14.39
N GLN A 722 -38.31 7.84 -15.32
CA GLN A 722 -39.73 7.73 -15.01
C GLN A 722 -40.03 6.57 -14.06
N ALA A 723 -39.42 5.41 -14.29
CA ALA A 723 -39.52 4.25 -13.41
C ALA A 723 -38.88 4.53 -12.04
N TYR A 724 -37.69 5.15 -12.03
CA TYR A 724 -36.97 5.53 -10.83
C TYR A 724 -37.81 6.43 -9.91
N ASN A 725 -38.35 7.55 -10.45
CA ASN A 725 -39.14 8.50 -9.68
C ASN A 725 -40.46 7.89 -9.16
N LYS A 726 -41.06 6.95 -9.90
CA LYS A 726 -42.29 6.26 -9.48
C LYS A 726 -42.05 5.19 -8.42
N THR A 727 -40.88 4.52 -8.48
CA THR A 727 -40.59 3.33 -7.68
C THR A 727 -39.82 3.65 -6.42
N PHE A 728 -38.81 4.51 -6.49
CA PHE A 728 -37.90 4.77 -5.35
C PHE A 728 -38.25 6.03 -4.57
N PHE A 729 -38.96 7.01 -5.13
CA PHE A 729 -39.28 8.24 -4.43
C PHE A 729 -40.34 8.02 -3.35
N LEU A 730 -40.05 8.50 -2.14
CA LEU A 730 -40.94 8.47 -0.96
C LEU A 730 -41.46 9.85 -0.69
N PRO A 731 -42.70 10.17 -1.12
CA PRO A 731 -43.23 11.53 -1.08
C PRO A 731 -43.34 12.13 0.32
N GLU A 732 -43.67 11.29 1.29
CA GLU A 732 -43.83 11.68 2.70
C GLU A 732 -42.52 12.00 3.40
N LYS A 733 -41.38 11.54 2.83
CA LYS A 733 -40.04 11.73 3.34
C LYS A 733 -39.18 12.66 2.47
N ASN A 734 -39.69 13.05 1.30
CA ASN A 734 -38.96 13.82 0.29
C ASN A 734 -37.57 13.23 -0.02
N ARG A 735 -37.45 11.90 -0.13
CA ARG A 735 -36.21 11.22 -0.43
C ARG A 735 -36.44 9.93 -1.20
N TYR A 736 -35.36 9.35 -1.72
CA TYR A 736 -35.36 8.05 -2.37
C TYR A 736 -34.97 6.95 -1.37
N LEU A 737 -35.60 5.78 -1.46
CA LEU A 737 -35.20 4.56 -0.74
C LEU A 737 -33.96 3.94 -1.40
N TRP A 738 -33.30 3.04 -0.68
CA TRP A 738 -32.03 2.44 -1.18
C TRP A 738 -32.27 1.28 -2.16
N TRP A 739 -33.05 0.26 -1.75
CA TRP A 739 -33.34 -0.86 -2.67
C TRP A 739 -34.68 -1.52 -2.39
N ILE A 740 -35.13 -2.29 -3.38
CA ILE A 740 -36.28 -3.19 -3.26
C ILE A 740 -35.79 -4.60 -3.53
N GLY A 741 -35.94 -5.51 -2.56
CA GLY A 741 -35.60 -6.92 -2.72
C GLY A 741 -36.50 -7.63 -3.73
N GLN A 742 -36.06 -8.76 -4.27
CA GLN A 742 -36.84 -9.56 -5.21
C GLN A 742 -38.19 -10.03 -4.63
N ASN A 743 -38.29 -10.12 -3.30
CA ASN A 743 -39.54 -10.40 -2.57
C ASN A 743 -40.50 -9.20 -2.47
N GLY A 744 -40.15 -8.06 -3.06
CA GLY A 744 -40.94 -6.82 -3.05
C GLY A 744 -40.76 -5.97 -1.77
N LYS A 745 -39.91 -6.40 -0.80
CA LYS A 745 -39.67 -5.62 0.41
C LYS A 745 -38.86 -4.37 0.09
N GLN A 746 -39.35 -3.21 0.53
CA GLN A 746 -38.68 -1.94 0.42
C GLN A 746 -37.73 -1.73 1.59
N HIS A 747 -36.54 -1.17 1.28
CA HIS A 747 -35.49 -0.85 2.24
C HIS A 747 -35.13 0.63 2.09
N ASP A 748 -35.64 1.45 2.99
CA ASP A 748 -35.59 2.90 2.90
C ASP A 748 -34.53 3.55 3.80
N TYR A 749 -33.44 2.83 4.09
CA TYR A 749 -32.26 3.38 4.76
C TYR A 749 -31.73 4.58 3.99
N ILE A 750 -31.26 5.59 4.74
CA ILE A 750 -30.78 6.85 4.14
C ILE A 750 -29.35 6.67 3.68
N ASN A 751 -29.17 6.44 2.37
CA ASN A 751 -27.87 6.51 1.72
C ASN A 751 -27.74 7.89 1.05
N PRO A 752 -26.82 8.76 1.51
CA PRO A 752 -26.67 10.12 0.97
C PRO A 752 -26.36 10.15 -0.52
N LEU A 753 -25.47 9.27 -1.00
CA LEU A 753 -25.02 9.25 -2.40
C LEU A 753 -26.19 9.03 -3.39
N ILE A 754 -27.23 8.30 -2.99
CA ILE A 754 -28.44 8.11 -3.81
C ILE A 754 -29.17 9.44 -3.99
N GLN A 755 -29.33 10.21 -2.93
CA GLN A 755 -30.00 11.51 -2.94
C GLN A 755 -29.20 12.50 -3.79
N GLU A 756 -27.90 12.53 -3.60
CA GLU A 756 -26.94 13.38 -4.29
C GLU A 756 -26.93 13.08 -5.80
N ASN A 757 -26.81 11.81 -6.20
CA ASN A 757 -26.83 11.39 -7.59
C ASN A 757 -28.16 11.73 -8.28
N ALA A 758 -29.29 11.54 -7.59
CA ALA A 758 -30.57 11.88 -8.13
C ALA A 758 -30.70 13.39 -8.48
N VAL A 759 -30.07 14.24 -7.66
CA VAL A 759 -30.00 15.69 -7.91
C VAL A 759 -29.02 16.03 -9.02
N LEU A 760 -27.78 15.54 -8.92
CA LEU A 760 -26.71 15.88 -9.87
C LEU A 760 -26.97 15.38 -11.29
N PHE A 761 -27.58 14.21 -11.43
CA PHE A 761 -27.87 13.64 -12.77
C PHE A 761 -29.17 14.12 -13.34
N GLY A 762 -29.97 14.99 -12.65
CA GLY A 762 -31.21 15.55 -13.12
C GLY A 762 -32.43 14.62 -12.99
N ILE A 763 -32.28 13.50 -12.22
CA ILE A 763 -33.42 12.59 -11.95
C ILE A 763 -34.48 13.31 -11.11
N ALA A 764 -34.06 14.05 -10.07
CA ALA A 764 -34.96 14.81 -9.20
C ALA A 764 -35.68 15.95 -9.89
N ASP A 765 -35.13 16.52 -10.96
CA ASP A 765 -35.83 17.55 -11.80
C ASP A 765 -37.05 16.97 -12.49
N GLY A 766 -37.12 15.65 -12.69
CA GLY A 766 -38.23 14.97 -13.34
C GLY A 766 -39.40 14.59 -12.44
N ILE A 767 -39.30 14.77 -11.12
CA ILE A 767 -40.30 14.25 -10.15
C ILE A 767 -41.71 14.76 -10.49
N GLU A 768 -41.90 16.07 -10.74
CA GLU A 768 -43.21 16.62 -11.03
C GLU A 768 -43.80 16.04 -12.32
N ALA A 769 -42.98 15.92 -13.37
CA ALA A 769 -43.42 15.35 -14.65
C ALA A 769 -43.72 13.84 -14.56
N ASP A 770 -42.98 13.09 -13.77
CA ASP A 770 -43.06 11.63 -13.70
C ASP A 770 -44.11 11.16 -12.68
N THR A 771 -44.36 11.95 -11.61
CA THR A 771 -45.23 11.55 -10.46
C THR A 771 -46.44 12.47 -10.24
N GLY A 772 -46.44 13.69 -10.82
CA GLY A 772 -47.43 14.74 -10.55
C GLY A 772 -47.20 15.51 -9.23
N LEU A 773 -46.14 15.22 -8.50
CA LEU A 773 -45.84 15.83 -7.20
C LEU A 773 -44.93 17.06 -7.41
N LYS A 774 -45.30 18.20 -6.84
CA LYS A 774 -44.48 19.44 -6.89
C LYS A 774 -43.30 19.31 -5.91
N ARG A 775 -42.31 18.55 -6.30
CA ARG A 775 -41.05 18.33 -5.58
C ARG A 775 -39.89 18.43 -6.56
N GLY A 776 -38.70 18.72 -6.04
CA GLY A 776 -37.49 18.85 -6.85
C GLY A 776 -36.22 18.75 -6.06
N PRO A 777 -35.06 19.06 -6.67
CA PRO A 777 -33.73 18.92 -6.08
C PRO A 777 -33.59 19.52 -4.68
N ARG A 778 -34.18 20.72 -4.47
CA ARG A 778 -34.07 21.41 -3.15
C ARG A 778 -34.80 20.65 -2.04
N ASP A 779 -35.99 20.07 -2.34
CA ASP A 779 -36.75 19.31 -1.33
C ASP A 779 -35.99 18.07 -0.91
N ILE A 780 -35.31 17.37 -1.84
CA ILE A 780 -34.48 16.21 -1.59
C ILE A 780 -33.28 16.59 -0.69
N MET A 781 -32.53 17.63 -1.09
CA MET A 781 -31.34 18.03 -0.34
C MET A 781 -31.67 18.66 1.02
N GLN A 782 -32.84 19.30 1.14
CA GLN A 782 -33.29 19.77 2.47
C GLN A 782 -33.61 18.58 3.38
N ALA A 783 -34.32 17.57 2.88
CA ALA A 783 -34.61 16.37 3.65
C ALA A 783 -33.30 15.61 4.07
N LEU A 784 -32.30 15.57 3.17
CA LEU A 784 -30.99 15.00 3.50
C LEU A 784 -30.27 15.82 4.58
N TRP A 785 -30.32 17.16 4.50
CA TRP A 785 -29.72 18.01 5.52
C TRP A 785 -30.39 17.84 6.89
N ASP A 786 -31.73 17.81 6.91
CA ASP A 786 -32.50 17.57 8.14
C ASP A 786 -32.16 16.19 8.73
N ALA A 787 -31.91 15.17 7.87
CA ALA A 787 -31.44 13.86 8.31
C ALA A 787 -30.03 13.90 8.89
N PHE A 788 -29.11 14.69 8.32
CA PHE A 788 -27.78 14.91 8.90
C PHE A 788 -27.86 15.52 10.31
N GLU A 789 -28.73 16.51 10.50
CA GLU A 789 -28.93 17.16 11.81
C GLU A 789 -29.60 16.24 12.86
N ALA A 790 -30.40 15.28 12.40
CA ALA A 790 -31.07 14.31 13.28
C ALA A 790 -30.27 13.03 13.54
N ALA A 791 -29.23 12.75 12.74
CA ALA A 791 -28.51 11.49 12.80
C ALA A 791 -27.66 11.38 14.08
N GLU A 792 -27.85 10.30 14.83
CA GLU A 792 -27.09 9.96 16.03
C GLU A 792 -26.91 8.44 16.16
N TYR A 793 -25.90 8.01 16.89
CA TYR A 793 -25.76 6.61 17.29
C TYR A 793 -25.32 6.50 18.76
N HIS A 794 -25.68 5.41 19.42
CA HIS A 794 -25.24 5.12 20.76
C HIS A 794 -23.98 4.25 20.76
N ASP A 795 -22.82 4.83 21.14
CA ASP A 795 -21.58 4.09 21.34
C ASP A 795 -21.64 3.32 22.67
N SER A 796 -21.98 2.06 22.62
CA SER A 796 -22.11 1.20 23.80
C SER A 796 -20.78 1.01 24.54
N ALA A 797 -19.66 1.02 23.82
CA ALA A 797 -18.32 0.88 24.42
C ALA A 797 -17.91 2.13 25.23
N LYS A 798 -18.38 3.32 24.81
CA LYS A 798 -18.09 4.59 25.48
C LYS A 798 -19.25 5.06 26.35
N GLY A 799 -20.41 4.38 26.31
CA GLY A 799 -21.62 4.73 27.05
C GLY A 799 -22.17 6.13 26.74
N LYS A 800 -22.02 6.61 25.51
CA LYS A 800 -22.47 7.94 25.08
C LYS A 800 -23.16 7.92 23.73
N THR A 801 -24.06 8.88 23.51
CA THR A 801 -24.61 9.16 22.18
C THR A 801 -23.68 10.09 21.41
N VAL A 802 -23.47 9.80 20.13
CA VAL A 802 -22.65 10.58 19.20
C VAL A 802 -23.54 11.10 18.10
N ASP A 803 -23.68 12.42 18.02
CA ASP A 803 -24.39 13.10 16.95
C ASP A 803 -23.49 13.16 15.68
N TYR A 804 -24.06 13.00 14.50
CA TYR A 804 -23.30 13.19 13.26
C TYR A 804 -22.93 14.66 13.05
N ILE A 805 -23.87 15.57 13.31
CA ILE A 805 -23.62 17.02 13.35
C ILE A 805 -23.89 17.51 14.78
N ASP A 806 -22.92 18.16 15.41
CA ASP A 806 -23.16 18.85 16.67
C ASP A 806 -23.96 20.14 16.44
N SER A 807 -25.28 20.00 16.31
CA SER A 807 -26.19 21.12 16.14
C SER A 807 -26.33 22.00 17.39
N LYS A 808 -26.00 21.46 18.58
CA LYS A 808 -26.17 22.13 19.85
C LYS A 808 -25.05 23.13 20.15
N SER A 809 -23.84 22.88 19.65
CA SER A 809 -22.70 23.80 19.82
C SER A 809 -22.71 24.96 18.83
N GLY A 810 -23.52 24.91 17.79
CA GLY A 810 -23.51 25.86 16.67
C GLY A 810 -22.24 25.83 15.81
N THR A 811 -21.32 24.91 16.08
CA THR A 811 -20.01 24.80 15.42
C THR A 811 -19.98 23.76 14.30
N HIS A 812 -21.02 22.95 14.18
CA HIS A 812 -21.11 21.84 13.21
C HIS A 812 -19.86 20.96 13.19
N THR A 813 -19.40 20.57 14.36
CA THR A 813 -18.14 19.83 14.50
C THR A 813 -18.21 18.37 14.03
N GLY A 814 -19.38 17.90 13.58
CA GLY A 814 -19.62 16.51 13.24
C GLY A 814 -19.20 16.08 11.83
N PHE A 815 -18.94 17.00 10.90
CA PHE A 815 -18.41 16.62 9.56
C PHE A 815 -16.93 16.31 9.62
N TYR A 816 -16.56 15.22 10.28
CA TYR A 816 -15.15 14.98 10.57
C TYR A 816 -14.27 14.84 9.32
N TRP A 817 -14.69 14.13 8.30
CA TRP A 817 -13.88 13.88 7.11
C TRP A 817 -14.70 13.65 5.85
N GLY A 818 -16.01 13.86 5.93
CA GLY A 818 -16.91 13.66 4.81
C GLY A 818 -18.28 13.13 5.18
N ILE A 819 -18.95 12.61 4.19
CA ILE A 819 -20.31 12.12 4.26
C ILE A 819 -20.30 10.62 4.61
N PRO A 820 -21.18 10.15 5.51
CA PRO A 820 -21.27 8.74 5.83
C PRO A 820 -21.91 7.93 4.70
N CYS A 821 -21.59 6.65 4.61
CA CYS A 821 -22.17 5.71 3.66
C CYS A 821 -23.69 5.63 3.78
N ASN A 822 -24.20 5.67 5.00
CA ASN A 822 -25.63 5.76 5.33
C ASN A 822 -25.80 6.33 6.75
N LEU A 823 -27.00 6.80 7.05
CA LEU A 823 -27.32 7.49 8.32
C LEU A 823 -28.05 6.62 9.33
N GLU A 824 -28.40 5.40 8.99
CA GLU A 824 -29.19 4.47 9.79
C GLU A 824 -28.53 3.09 9.81
N ASP A 825 -28.57 2.41 10.94
CA ASP A 825 -28.05 1.04 11.05
C ASP A 825 -28.77 0.06 10.13
N VAL A 826 -28.05 -0.60 9.26
CA VAL A 826 -28.57 -1.69 8.42
C VAL A 826 -28.44 -3.00 9.21
N PRO A 827 -29.57 -3.68 9.49
CA PRO A 827 -29.57 -4.89 10.33
C PRO A 827 -28.65 -6.00 9.82
N ASP A 828 -28.13 -6.80 10.72
CA ASP A 828 -27.18 -7.89 10.47
C ASP A 828 -27.60 -8.87 9.38
N ASP A 829 -28.91 -9.12 9.19
CA ASP A 829 -29.38 -9.96 8.09
C ASP A 829 -29.06 -9.41 6.70
N TYR A 830 -28.88 -8.08 6.59
CA TYR A 830 -28.56 -7.36 5.36
C TYR A 830 -27.14 -6.82 5.33
N ASN A 831 -26.38 -6.98 6.43
CA ASN A 831 -25.00 -6.52 6.53
C ASN A 831 -24.09 -7.75 6.69
N PHE A 832 -23.24 -7.99 5.67
CA PHE A 832 -22.39 -9.18 5.63
C PHE A 832 -21.21 -9.09 6.60
N GLN A 833 -21.21 -9.94 7.63
CA GLN A 833 -20.30 -9.85 8.77
C GLN A 833 -19.06 -10.78 8.71
N ASN A 834 -18.77 -11.38 7.56
CA ASN A 834 -17.73 -12.40 7.45
C ASN A 834 -16.29 -11.90 7.68
N TYR A 835 -16.07 -10.56 7.69
CA TYR A 835 -14.76 -9.93 7.91
C TYR A 835 -14.62 -9.28 9.30
N GLY A 836 -15.54 -9.53 10.22
CA GLY A 836 -15.58 -8.95 11.55
C GLY A 836 -16.93 -8.27 11.85
N ALA A 837 -17.14 -7.86 13.07
CA ALA A 837 -18.37 -7.18 13.47
C ALA A 837 -18.42 -5.78 12.86
N TYR A 838 -19.21 -5.59 11.84
CA TYR A 838 -19.47 -4.29 11.24
C TYR A 838 -20.63 -3.58 11.96
N GLU A 839 -20.39 -3.25 13.22
CA GLU A 839 -21.32 -2.45 14.01
C GLU A 839 -21.46 -1.05 13.41
N PHE A 840 -22.68 -0.51 13.44
CA PHE A 840 -22.92 0.87 13.02
C PHE A 840 -22.25 1.87 13.99
N PRO A 841 -21.54 2.89 13.50
CA PRO A 841 -21.19 3.22 12.13
C PRO A 841 -19.80 2.67 11.76
N TYR A 842 -19.75 1.57 11.05
CA TYR A 842 -18.51 0.93 10.62
C TYR A 842 -18.57 0.52 9.14
N TYR A 843 -17.49 0.74 8.39
CA TYR A 843 -17.33 0.41 6.97
C TYR A 843 -18.57 0.85 6.15
N CYS A 844 -19.09 0.01 5.24
CA CYS A 844 -20.26 0.36 4.43
C CYS A 844 -21.56 0.55 5.24
N ASN A 845 -21.58 0.18 6.53
CA ASN A 845 -22.73 0.40 7.42
C ASN A 845 -22.53 1.69 8.24
N GLY A 846 -22.58 2.83 7.59
CA GLY A 846 -22.66 4.15 8.22
C GLY A 846 -21.33 4.84 8.52
N ALA A 847 -20.17 4.25 8.23
CA ALA A 847 -18.91 4.97 8.40
C ALA A 847 -18.77 6.13 7.41
N ILE A 848 -18.01 7.14 7.81
CA ILE A 848 -17.72 8.30 6.96
C ILE A 848 -16.77 7.87 5.85
N CYS A 849 -17.20 8.09 4.60
CA CYS A 849 -16.42 7.87 3.38
C CYS A 849 -16.12 9.21 2.72
N PRO A 850 -14.92 9.78 2.88
CA PRO A 850 -14.59 11.10 2.33
C PRO A 850 -14.78 11.22 0.83
N GLN A 851 -14.65 10.13 0.06
CA GLN A 851 -14.81 10.15 -1.40
C GLN A 851 -16.15 10.69 -1.88
N ASP A 852 -17.22 10.49 -1.12
CA ASP A 852 -18.57 10.90 -1.52
C ASP A 852 -18.87 12.39 -1.17
N THR A 853 -17.96 13.03 -0.46
CA THR A 853 -18.14 14.40 0.03
C THR A 853 -18.17 15.44 -1.09
N VAL A 854 -17.39 15.21 -2.17
CA VAL A 854 -17.45 16.10 -3.36
C VAL A 854 -18.84 16.07 -3.97
N THR A 855 -19.42 14.89 -4.11
CA THR A 855 -20.76 14.68 -4.64
C THR A 855 -21.79 15.43 -3.82
N ALA A 856 -21.72 15.36 -2.49
CA ALA A 856 -22.59 16.13 -1.59
C ALA A 856 -22.46 17.63 -1.78
N ILE A 857 -21.23 18.17 -1.79
CA ILE A 857 -20.98 19.60 -1.97
C ILE A 857 -21.58 20.08 -3.31
N MET A 858 -21.38 19.31 -4.38
CA MET A 858 -21.93 19.59 -5.69
C MET A 858 -23.46 19.56 -5.68
N ALA A 859 -24.06 18.54 -5.06
CA ALA A 859 -25.51 18.37 -5.00
C ALA A 859 -26.18 19.50 -4.20
N PHE A 860 -25.66 19.87 -3.03
CA PHE A 860 -26.16 21.01 -2.26
C PHE A 860 -26.05 22.33 -3.03
N SER A 861 -24.91 22.55 -3.71
CA SER A 861 -24.73 23.75 -4.54
C SER A 861 -25.70 23.77 -5.71
N SER A 862 -25.89 22.65 -6.42
CA SER A 862 -26.85 22.53 -7.54
C SER A 862 -28.31 22.74 -7.12
N ALA A 863 -28.65 22.33 -5.89
CA ALA A 863 -29.96 22.53 -5.30
C ALA A 863 -30.19 23.97 -4.79
N GLY A 864 -29.24 24.89 -4.98
CA GLY A 864 -29.27 26.26 -4.49
C GLY A 864 -29.08 26.40 -2.97
N MET A 865 -28.39 25.46 -2.35
CA MET A 865 -28.08 25.41 -0.93
C MET A 865 -26.57 25.62 -0.66
N SER A 866 -26.01 26.67 -1.28
CA SER A 866 -24.57 26.97 -1.22
C SER A 866 -24.04 27.20 0.20
N ASP A 867 -24.87 27.68 1.12
CA ASP A 867 -24.54 27.83 2.54
C ASP A 867 -24.21 26.47 3.20
N LYS A 868 -24.98 25.42 2.84
CA LYS A 868 -24.74 24.04 3.32
C LYS A 868 -23.48 23.43 2.71
N ALA A 869 -23.31 23.60 1.41
CA ALA A 869 -22.09 23.20 0.70
C ALA A 869 -20.84 23.84 1.33
N ASP A 870 -20.91 25.14 1.68
CA ASP A 870 -19.81 25.88 2.34
C ASP A 870 -19.49 25.37 3.75
N ILE A 871 -20.50 24.93 4.50
CA ILE A 871 -20.29 24.30 5.83
C ILE A 871 -19.47 23.01 5.67
N ILE A 872 -19.91 22.10 4.79
CA ILE A 872 -19.22 20.83 4.51
C ILE A 872 -17.80 21.12 4.08
N ARG A 873 -17.58 22.01 3.11
CA ARG A 873 -16.27 22.39 2.60
C ARG A 873 -15.34 22.90 3.70
N ARG A 874 -15.79 23.84 4.53
CA ARG A 874 -14.96 24.43 5.61
C ARG A 874 -14.53 23.40 6.63
N GLU A 875 -15.42 22.50 7.03
CA GLU A 875 -15.09 21.46 8.00
C GLU A 875 -14.07 20.48 7.46
N ILE A 876 -14.21 20.04 6.20
CA ILE A 876 -13.22 19.16 5.56
C ILE A 876 -11.85 19.84 5.51
N PHE A 877 -11.79 21.11 5.08
CA PHE A 877 -10.54 21.86 5.06
C PHE A 877 -9.90 22.00 6.42
N ARG A 878 -10.71 22.21 7.44
CA ARG A 878 -10.24 22.33 8.82
C ARG A 878 -9.58 21.02 9.28
N ARG A 879 -10.20 19.87 8.99
CA ARG A 879 -9.76 18.57 9.48
C ARG A 879 -8.59 17.96 8.69
N GLN A 880 -8.49 18.20 7.41
CA GLN A 880 -7.46 17.63 6.55
C GLN A 880 -6.02 17.88 7.03
N HIS A 881 -5.80 18.85 7.91
CA HIS A 881 -4.48 19.29 8.36
C HIS A 881 -4.19 19.04 9.83
N GLU A 882 -5.12 18.45 10.57
CA GLU A 882 -4.96 18.27 12.02
C GLU A 882 -4.06 17.10 12.42
N GLY A 883 -3.54 16.32 11.49
CA GLY A 883 -2.68 15.22 11.86
C GLY A 883 -1.93 14.53 10.75
N ILE A 884 -0.94 13.76 11.15
CA ILE A 884 -0.31 12.73 10.33
C ILE A 884 -1.21 11.51 10.47
N LEU A 885 -1.84 11.10 9.39
CA LEU A 885 -2.73 9.94 9.38
C LEU A 885 -1.96 8.71 8.90
N PRO A 886 -2.08 7.57 9.58
CA PRO A 886 -1.53 6.34 9.05
C PRO A 886 -2.17 6.05 7.69
N ASN A 887 -1.35 5.80 6.72
CA ASN A 887 -1.79 5.22 5.48
C ASN A 887 -2.29 3.80 5.77
N GLY A 888 -3.55 3.52 5.52
CA GLY A 888 -4.20 2.25 5.82
C GLY A 888 -3.65 1.04 5.08
N SER A 889 -2.73 1.22 4.14
CA SER A 889 -2.04 0.12 3.49
C SER A 889 -0.95 -0.55 4.34
N GLY A 890 -0.89 -0.28 5.64
CA GLY A 890 0.04 -0.91 6.57
C GLY A 890 0.07 -2.43 6.50
N PHE A 891 -1.05 -3.06 6.20
CA PHE A 891 -1.13 -4.49 5.98
C PHE A 891 -0.34 -4.96 4.74
N TYR A 892 -0.30 -4.16 3.69
CA TYR A 892 0.31 -4.54 2.43
C TYR A 892 1.68 -3.90 2.19
N MET A 893 1.86 -2.64 2.56
CA MET A 893 3.08 -1.87 2.29
C MET A 893 3.84 -1.48 3.56
N GLY A 894 3.27 -1.68 4.76
CA GLY A 894 3.82 -1.18 6.01
C GLY A 894 4.06 0.33 5.96
N VAL A 895 3.28 1.01 5.17
CA VAL A 895 3.37 2.46 5.07
C VAL A 895 2.86 3.03 6.36
N VAL A 896 3.68 3.83 6.95
CA VAL A 896 3.40 4.53 8.17
C VAL A 896 2.87 5.90 7.78
N ASN A 897 2.58 6.71 8.66
CA ASN A 897 2.03 8.02 8.55
C ASN A 897 2.51 8.79 7.31
N VAL A 898 1.60 9.10 6.40
CA VAL A 898 1.84 9.97 5.26
C VAL A 898 1.14 11.30 5.54
N PRO A 899 1.89 12.38 5.74
CA PRO A 899 1.29 13.68 6.03
C PRO A 899 0.32 14.14 4.93
N GLY A 900 -0.87 14.57 5.31
CA GLY A 900 -1.89 15.07 4.37
C GLY A 900 -2.81 14.01 3.79
N GLN A 901 -2.59 12.72 4.04
CA GLN A 901 -3.58 11.67 3.78
C GLN A 901 -4.60 11.57 4.91
N CYS A 902 -5.80 11.15 4.61
CA CYS A 902 -6.82 10.84 5.60
C CYS A 902 -7.06 9.33 5.66
N TYR A 903 -7.60 8.87 6.78
CA TYR A 903 -8.16 7.53 6.85
C TYR A 903 -9.27 7.39 5.82
N SER A 904 -9.35 6.24 5.20
CA SER A 904 -10.39 5.98 4.23
C SER A 904 -11.76 5.89 4.87
N ILE A 905 -11.85 5.43 6.12
CA ILE A 905 -13.13 5.20 6.80
C ILE A 905 -13.02 5.55 8.29
N LEU A 906 -13.96 6.36 8.77
CA LEU A 906 -13.99 6.87 10.13
C LEU A 906 -15.36 6.65 10.77
N LYS A 907 -15.39 6.38 12.07
CA LYS A 907 -16.62 6.60 12.88
C LYS A 907 -16.95 8.09 12.94
N TRP A 908 -18.17 8.42 13.31
CA TRP A 908 -18.64 9.82 13.38
C TRP A 908 -17.90 10.68 14.43
N ASP A 909 -17.28 10.04 15.39
CA ASP A 909 -16.42 10.73 16.38
C ASP A 909 -14.95 10.88 15.93
N GLY A 910 -14.66 10.53 14.67
CA GLY A 910 -13.32 10.62 14.09
C GLY A 910 -12.41 9.43 14.40
N THR A 911 -12.90 8.39 15.08
CA THR A 911 -12.11 7.18 15.34
C THR A 911 -11.91 6.39 14.05
N PRO A 912 -10.68 6.09 13.63
CA PRO A 912 -10.41 5.24 12.47
C PRO A 912 -10.96 3.82 12.68
N THR A 913 -11.57 3.27 11.63
CA THR A 913 -12.20 1.95 11.69
C THR A 913 -11.60 0.94 10.74
N ASP A 914 -10.84 1.38 9.76
CA ASP A 914 -10.30 0.50 8.76
C ASP A 914 -8.79 0.57 8.61
N TYR A 915 -8.30 -0.27 7.75
CA TYR A 915 -6.90 -0.57 7.50
C TYR A 915 -6.43 -0.07 6.13
N GLU A 916 -7.30 0.54 5.32
CA GLU A 916 -6.97 0.96 3.97
C GLU A 916 -6.99 2.48 3.77
N GLY A 917 -5.93 3.03 3.19
CA GLY A 917 -5.92 4.36 2.60
C GLY A 917 -6.48 4.28 1.17
N ILE A 918 -7.69 4.76 0.95
CA ILE A 918 -8.30 4.80 -0.38
C ILE A 918 -8.06 6.17 -1.03
N ILE A 919 -7.38 6.16 -2.17
CA ILE A 919 -6.90 7.35 -2.88
C ILE A 919 -8.00 8.27 -3.33
N SER A 920 -9.06 7.71 -3.86
CA SER A 920 -10.21 8.47 -4.35
C SER A 920 -10.79 9.42 -3.31
N ARG A 921 -10.54 9.15 -2.04
CA ARG A 921 -11.01 9.96 -0.92
C ARG A 921 -10.18 11.19 -0.68
N ASP A 922 -8.87 11.11 -0.87
CA ASP A 922 -7.98 12.27 -0.82
C ASP A 922 -8.27 13.23 -1.99
N CYS A 923 -8.63 12.68 -3.16
CA CYS A 923 -9.05 13.45 -4.32
C CYS A 923 -10.28 14.31 -4.04
N SER A 924 -11.22 13.80 -3.26
CA SER A 924 -12.45 14.49 -2.93
C SER A 924 -12.23 15.82 -2.22
N PHE A 925 -11.19 15.89 -1.38
CA PHE A 925 -10.85 17.13 -0.70
C PHE A 925 -10.34 18.20 -1.64
N LEU A 926 -9.55 17.83 -2.64
CA LEU A 926 -9.02 18.73 -3.63
C LEU A 926 -10.14 19.32 -4.49
N GLN A 927 -11.02 18.47 -4.99
CA GLN A 927 -12.17 18.90 -5.78
C GLN A 927 -13.11 19.80 -4.99
N SER A 928 -13.36 19.48 -3.73
CA SER A 928 -14.16 20.33 -2.84
C SER A 928 -13.64 21.76 -2.81
N ALA A 929 -12.32 21.91 -2.81
CA ALA A 929 -11.68 23.23 -2.79
C ALA A 929 -11.80 23.97 -4.12
N ILE A 930 -11.67 23.26 -5.24
CA ILE A 930 -11.66 23.85 -6.58
C ILE A 930 -13.08 24.11 -7.07
N LEU A 931 -13.97 23.14 -6.94
CA LEU A 931 -15.32 23.18 -7.53
C LEU A 931 -16.26 24.18 -6.86
N ILE A 932 -16.13 24.42 -5.57
CA ILE A 932 -17.06 25.32 -4.87
C ILE A 932 -16.83 26.77 -5.23
N LYS A 933 -15.63 27.16 -5.65
CA LYS A 933 -15.31 28.54 -6.05
C LYS A 933 -15.44 28.79 -7.52
N ASP A 934 -15.66 27.77 -8.34
CA ASP A 934 -15.96 27.88 -9.77
C ASP A 934 -17.24 27.10 -10.13
N PRO A 935 -18.42 27.71 -9.90
CA PRO A 935 -19.71 27.07 -10.21
C PRO A 935 -19.94 26.83 -11.70
N ALA A 936 -19.13 27.38 -12.59
CA ALA A 936 -19.14 27.13 -14.03
C ALA A 936 -18.33 25.91 -14.46
N HIS A 937 -18.08 24.96 -13.55
CA HIS A 937 -17.33 23.75 -13.86
C HIS A 937 -18.05 22.86 -14.88
N ALA A 938 -17.30 22.26 -15.80
CA ALA A 938 -17.81 21.49 -16.92
C ALA A 938 -18.85 20.41 -16.55
N LEU A 939 -18.71 19.76 -15.39
CA LEU A 939 -19.68 18.77 -14.89
C LEU A 939 -21.06 19.37 -14.62
N PHE A 940 -21.15 20.59 -14.06
CA PHE A 940 -22.42 21.30 -13.83
C PHE A 940 -23.05 21.78 -15.11
N GLU A 941 -22.24 22.28 -16.04
CA GLU A 941 -22.75 22.73 -17.36
C GLU A 941 -23.29 21.56 -18.17
N GLU A 942 -22.67 20.40 -18.12
CA GLU A 942 -23.13 19.22 -18.88
C GLU A 942 -24.33 18.54 -18.23
N ALA A 943 -24.41 18.44 -16.90
CA ALA A 943 -25.66 18.02 -16.23
C ALA A 943 -26.85 18.93 -16.58
N ALA A 944 -26.61 20.24 -16.78
CA ALA A 944 -27.63 21.19 -17.28
C ALA A 944 -27.92 20.99 -18.76
N LYS A 945 -26.94 20.60 -19.60
CA LYS A 945 -27.12 20.37 -21.04
C LYS A 945 -27.78 19.03 -21.38
N THR A 946 -27.65 18.02 -20.55
CA THR A 946 -28.26 16.69 -20.71
C THR A 946 -29.71 16.62 -20.19
N LYS A 947 -30.30 17.74 -19.75
CA LYS A 947 -31.75 17.80 -19.48
C LYS A 947 -32.50 17.51 -20.75
N PRO A 948 -33.47 16.58 -20.73
CA PRO A 948 -34.25 16.26 -21.93
C PRO A 948 -35.06 17.46 -22.44
#